data_aa9ec9fd102e085dbe156435a4e50135
#
_entry.id   aa9ec9fd102e085dbe156435a4e50135
#
_cell.length_a   1.000
_cell.length_b   1.000
_cell.length_c   1.000
_cell.angle_alpha   90.00
_cell.angle_beta   90.00
_cell.angle_gamma   90.00
#
_symmetry.space_group_name_H-M   'P 1'
#
loop_
_entity.id
_entity.type
_entity.pdbx_description
1 polymer ?
#
loop_
_entity_poly.entity_id
_entity_poly.type
_entity_poly.pdbx_seq_one_letter_code
_entity_poly.pdbx_strand_id
1 'polypeptide(L)'
;MDQTALHESDSTSEIDEQTKSWESDPRSTTAVHLADDDAVQSHAQIECGIGHRVQASRSVLALVLDDECVFAGLQGGDIVAWSLQTYELVLSVHAHQESVLDLYLSEDKELLFSTGGDSVVNVWSTRTFDRLHSIHSHHDVGDIFAVAYSSSLNTIYCGGQNTSIQWCDISQADAAAAQRSVAHLSRRTHRFFDSRGPDGTRAPRPDTGPDGGNSITQGGQVLTFKRDHHRIFSHHGYVYTMLLVRGLVESAPSEEVLITGAGDGVVKLWRLDQDKSNAVPSQLAKLQNGDPVLSIAVDGSFLYCGLAGGALNIWNLDSHQLVKRITRHTGDLWAVDIIHGVAVCGDSNGVVKKFNSRFEEVGSWTAHAGTMLASAAGRFKDRFIYASGGNDNTVGIWDLTDVSLNQSELPPINNDEMVNCLAKFVAFKTVSSSPKFAGECNQGAAFLRRHCIYLGAKTKLLTTGSDTNPIVYARFNATSPDKTDKTILFYGHYDVVGADANRAKWKTEPYQLTSMDGFLYGRGVSDNKGPILAALYAAADLARRKALRCDVAFIIEGEEESGSQGFHETIRQHKEQIGSVDWILLANSYWLDDYNPCLTYGQRGVVHANLIVTSDHPDLHSGIDGSALLDEPLKDLTMLLGTLVGPKGRINLPDFRDRVLPLTEAEKQRYADIAQLLLQQHPEIADRDALIDSLMHRWREPSLTIHSVEVPGNSKSGTTTISRRAKASVSIRLVPNQTADEIAASLTMYAQEHFDSLESQNDLTVEITGKSDPWLGDPDSELFETLADAITEAWTPDQQIQKHQYPPVQRTLPDRTKEPGSRLTRKDSSDSLASHIDRIIMSSTTSSARKSETRQRSSLSTAVPTSSTLTSKSSPAVASGDSTREASPETPPVVPDPVASPAQRRPIYIREGGSIPTIRFLEKEFSAPAANLPCGQASDNAHLYNERLRVENLYKSREIFSHVFSRLPERERK
;
A
#
# COMPACT_ATOMS: atom_id res chain seq x y z
N MET A 1 22.89 1.03 60.40
CA MET A 1 24.32 0.97 60.56
C MET A 1 24.89 1.37 59.22
N ASP A 2 25.07 2.53 59.16
CA ASP A 2 26.17 3.53 59.02
C ASP A 2 26.62 3.68 57.56
N GLN A 3 26.30 4.84 56.96
CA GLN A 3 27.04 6.13 57.00
C GLN A 3 28.42 6.02 56.39
N THR A 4 28.78 6.75 55.37
CA THR A 4 29.14 8.16 55.26
C THR A 4 29.54 8.47 53.80
N ALA A 5 29.05 9.49 53.18
CA ALA A 5 29.31 10.95 53.21
C ALA A 5 30.44 11.43 52.28
N LEU A 6 30.07 12.30 51.32
CA LEU A 6 30.62 13.58 50.84
C LEU A 6 32.05 13.58 50.21
N HIS A 7 32.10 14.11 48.99
CA HIS A 7 32.82 15.39 48.74
C HIS A 7 32.41 16.05 47.42
N GLU A 8 31.96 17.29 47.54
CA GLU A 8 31.84 18.34 46.50
C GLU A 8 33.24 18.79 46.04
N SER A 9 33.36 19.20 44.79
CA SER A 9 34.29 20.27 44.44
C SER A 9 33.80 21.02 43.19
N ASP A 10 33.45 22.28 43.45
CA ASP A 10 33.25 23.35 42.47
C ASP A 10 34.47 23.55 41.56
N SER A 11 34.22 23.85 40.31
CA SER A 11 35.04 24.79 39.55
C SER A 11 34.23 25.44 38.40
N THR A 12 33.90 26.68 38.68
CA THR A 12 33.51 27.71 37.73
C THR A 12 34.67 28.03 36.77
N SER A 13 34.37 28.08 35.47
CA SER A 13 35.13 28.89 34.52
C SER A 13 34.26 29.50 33.47
N GLU A 14 34.31 30.82 33.44
CA GLU A 14 33.79 31.76 32.47
C GLU A 14 34.13 31.35 31.03
N ILE A 15 33.18 31.52 30.10
CA ILE A 15 33.44 31.57 28.67
C ILE A 15 32.79 32.79 28.05
N ASP A 16 33.67 33.59 27.50
CA ASP A 16 33.45 34.81 26.75
C ASP A 16 32.49 34.69 25.59
N GLU A 17 31.69 35.74 25.43
CA GLU A 17 31.03 36.09 24.18
C GLU A 17 32.02 36.47 23.09
N GLN A 18 31.91 35.77 21.96
CA GLN A 18 32.43 36.27 20.68
C GLN A 18 31.39 36.09 19.58
N THR A 19 30.67 37.20 19.36
CA THR A 19 30.01 37.51 18.10
C THR A 19 31.03 37.56 16.96
N LYS A 20 30.86 36.74 15.93
CA LYS A 20 31.45 36.95 14.61
C LYS A 20 30.38 36.98 13.52
N SER A 21 30.25 38.20 12.99
CA SER A 21 29.60 38.53 11.71
C SER A 21 30.28 37.77 10.58
N TRP A 22 29.48 37.17 9.69
CA TRP A 22 29.94 36.68 8.40
C TRP A 22 29.53 37.66 7.31
N GLU A 23 30.51 38.44 6.86
CA GLU A 23 30.48 39.13 5.60
C GLU A 23 30.71 38.14 4.44
N SER A 24 29.94 38.38 3.40
CA SER A 24 29.94 37.66 2.12
C SER A 24 31.19 37.96 1.29
N ASP A 25 31.83 36.90 0.77
CA ASP A 25 32.77 37.02 -0.35
C ASP A 25 32.24 36.24 -1.56
N PRO A 26 32.05 36.89 -2.71
CA PRO A 26 31.53 36.27 -3.90
C PRO A 26 32.65 35.89 -4.87
N ARG A 27 32.93 34.60 -5.05
CA ARG A 27 33.53 34.03 -6.28
C ARG A 27 33.80 32.53 -6.15
N SER A 28 32.93 31.69 -6.70
CA SER A 28 33.19 30.68 -7.73
C SER A 28 31.99 29.81 -7.92
N THR A 29 31.21 30.21 -8.87
CA THR A 29 30.09 29.45 -9.43
C THR A 29 30.62 28.52 -10.50
N THR A 30 30.41 27.23 -10.31
CA THR A 30 30.15 26.33 -11.43
C THR A 30 28.79 25.72 -11.18
N ALA A 31 27.79 26.43 -11.66
CA ALA A 31 26.42 25.93 -11.73
C ALA A 31 26.33 24.95 -12.89
N VAL A 32 26.07 23.69 -12.57
CA VAL A 32 25.52 22.73 -13.51
C VAL A 32 24.06 23.09 -13.68
N HIS A 33 23.73 23.71 -14.78
CA HIS A 33 22.34 23.88 -15.22
C HIS A 33 21.74 22.50 -15.47
N LEU A 34 20.91 22.04 -14.55
CA LEU A 34 19.83 21.12 -14.87
C LEU A 34 18.75 21.96 -15.53
N ALA A 35 18.49 21.68 -16.79
CA ALA A 35 17.41 22.29 -17.53
C ALA A 35 16.10 21.85 -16.88
N ASP A 36 15.40 22.83 -16.29
CA ASP A 36 14.00 22.75 -15.97
C ASP A 36 13.22 22.73 -17.29
N ASP A 37 12.83 21.56 -17.74
CA ASP A 37 11.73 21.42 -18.70
C ASP A 37 10.40 21.61 -17.96
N ASP A 38 10.16 22.85 -17.54
CA ASP A 38 8.82 23.35 -17.26
C ASP A 38 8.09 23.58 -18.58
N ALA A 39 7.67 22.50 -19.22
CA ALA A 39 6.49 22.53 -20.06
C ALA A 39 5.27 22.72 -19.14
N VAL A 40 5.06 23.96 -18.72
CA VAL A 40 3.80 24.44 -18.14
C VAL A 40 2.72 24.20 -19.20
N GLN A 41 2.10 23.02 -19.16
CA GLN A 41 0.74 22.91 -19.69
C GLN A 41 -0.09 23.89 -18.87
N SER A 42 -0.51 24.97 -19.53
CA SER A 42 -1.53 25.87 -19.02
C SER A 42 -2.78 25.04 -18.77
N HIS A 43 -2.90 24.51 -17.52
CA HIS A 43 -4.19 24.06 -17.03
C HIS A 43 -5.08 25.29 -17.07
N ALA A 44 -6.08 25.26 -17.95
CA ALA A 44 -7.10 26.27 -17.97
C ALA A 44 -7.55 26.44 -16.52
N GLN A 45 -7.41 27.65 -15.98
CA GLN A 45 -8.05 28.04 -14.71
C GLN A 45 -9.54 27.79 -14.93
N ILE A 46 -10.05 26.71 -14.37
CA ILE A 46 -11.48 26.51 -14.29
C ILE A 46 -11.91 27.51 -13.23
N GLU A 47 -12.32 28.69 -13.67
CA GLU A 47 -12.99 29.66 -12.82
C GLU A 47 -14.22 28.97 -12.27
N CYS A 48 -14.19 28.57 -11.00
CA CYS A 48 -15.37 28.19 -10.28
C CYS A 48 -16.26 29.43 -10.21
N GLY A 49 -17.36 29.43 -10.94
CA GLY A 49 -18.30 30.55 -10.92
C GLY A 49 -18.75 30.78 -9.48
N ILE A 50 -18.56 31.99 -8.96
CA ILE A 50 -19.06 32.35 -7.63
C ILE A 50 -20.57 32.28 -7.67
N GLY A 51 -21.20 31.53 -6.74
CA GLY A 51 -22.64 31.53 -6.61
C GLY A 51 -23.15 32.88 -6.11
N HIS A 52 -22.55 33.44 -5.07
CA HIS A 52 -22.84 34.77 -4.53
C HIS A 52 -21.75 35.25 -3.58
N ARG A 53 -21.65 36.58 -3.42
CA ARG A 53 -20.77 37.22 -2.42
C ARG A 53 -21.56 38.17 -1.56
N VAL A 54 -21.48 38.03 -0.23
CA VAL A 54 -22.11 38.93 0.73
C VAL A 54 -21.07 39.68 1.52
N GLN A 55 -21.45 40.92 1.92
CA GLN A 55 -20.55 41.85 2.62
C GLN A 55 -20.82 41.79 4.13
N ALA A 56 -19.80 41.51 4.92
CA ALA A 56 -19.81 41.60 6.35
C ALA A 56 -19.31 42.98 6.81
N SER A 57 -19.64 43.37 8.01
CA SER A 57 -19.18 44.66 8.62
C SER A 57 -17.68 44.62 8.98
N ARG A 58 -17.11 43.43 9.20
CA ARG A 58 -15.71 43.22 9.65
C ARG A 58 -15.20 41.90 9.13
N SER A 59 -13.91 41.60 9.42
CA SER A 59 -13.27 40.32 9.04
C SER A 59 -14.05 39.13 9.56
N VAL A 60 -14.21 38.14 8.73
CA VAL A 60 -14.91 36.90 9.01
C VAL A 60 -13.90 35.88 9.54
N LEU A 61 -14.07 35.45 10.81
CA LEU A 61 -13.12 34.58 11.51
C LEU A 61 -13.61 33.14 11.66
N ALA A 62 -14.93 32.92 11.66
CA ALA A 62 -15.56 31.62 11.78
C ALA A 62 -16.77 31.51 10.86
N LEU A 63 -17.04 30.32 10.33
CA LEU A 63 -18.20 30.02 9.48
C LEU A 63 -18.79 28.66 9.81
N VAL A 64 -20.13 28.57 9.81
CA VAL A 64 -20.87 27.31 9.77
C VAL A 64 -22.10 27.44 8.89
N LEU A 65 -22.61 26.33 8.40
CA LEU A 65 -23.79 26.24 7.54
C LEU A 65 -24.83 25.32 8.17
N ASP A 66 -26.07 25.77 8.21
CA ASP A 66 -27.22 24.87 8.43
C ASP A 66 -27.96 24.59 7.09
N ASP A 67 -29.21 24.15 7.16
CA ASP A 67 -30.02 23.86 5.98
C ASP A 67 -30.61 25.08 5.31
N GLU A 68 -30.51 26.29 5.90
CA GLU A 68 -31.15 27.52 5.44
C GLU A 68 -30.21 28.72 5.39
N CYS A 69 -29.19 28.77 6.27
CA CYS A 69 -28.35 29.95 6.48
C CYS A 69 -26.86 29.60 6.49
N VAL A 70 -26.04 30.62 6.17
CA VAL A 70 -24.62 30.69 6.51
C VAL A 70 -24.45 31.65 7.70
N PHE A 71 -23.84 31.15 8.79
CA PHE A 71 -23.51 31.94 9.98
C PHE A 71 -22.04 32.31 9.96
N ALA A 72 -21.76 33.56 10.28
CA ALA A 72 -20.40 34.07 10.35
C ALA A 72 -20.12 34.74 11.71
N GLY A 73 -19.00 34.35 12.30
CA GLY A 73 -18.41 34.98 13.45
C GLY A 73 -17.44 36.08 13.02
N LEU A 74 -17.65 37.29 13.50
CA LEU A 74 -16.90 38.45 13.04
C LEU A 74 -15.87 38.94 14.08
N GLN A 75 -14.85 39.57 13.56
CA GLN A 75 -13.96 40.40 14.37
C GLN A 75 -14.80 41.53 15.04
N GLY A 76 -14.71 41.63 16.36
CA GLY A 76 -15.48 42.61 17.15
C GLY A 76 -16.73 42.07 17.82
N GLY A 77 -16.95 40.74 17.75
CA GLY A 77 -17.87 40.03 18.62
C GLY A 77 -19.28 39.82 18.08
N ASP A 78 -19.55 40.19 16.84
CA ASP A 78 -20.86 40.00 16.21
C ASP A 78 -20.95 38.60 15.55
N ILE A 79 -22.15 38.00 15.61
CA ILE A 79 -22.56 36.87 14.79
C ILE A 79 -23.60 37.41 13.79
N VAL A 80 -23.39 37.11 12.53
CA VAL A 80 -24.30 37.47 11.44
C VAL A 80 -24.71 36.19 10.65
N ALA A 81 -25.92 36.23 10.09
CA ALA A 81 -26.35 35.10 9.23
C ALA A 81 -27.05 35.63 7.99
N TRP A 82 -26.82 34.98 6.85
CA TRP A 82 -27.47 35.22 5.57
C TRP A 82 -28.22 33.98 5.12
N SER A 83 -29.39 34.22 4.53
CA SER A 83 -30.16 33.14 3.92
C SER A 83 -29.44 32.59 2.69
N LEU A 84 -29.31 31.27 2.59
CA LEU A 84 -28.78 30.60 1.41
C LEU A 84 -29.73 30.64 0.20
N GLN A 85 -31.00 30.99 0.44
CA GLN A 85 -31.99 31.13 -0.63
C GLN A 85 -32.03 32.55 -1.24
N THR A 86 -32.02 33.62 -0.41
CA THR A 86 -32.14 34.99 -0.85
C THR A 86 -30.85 35.78 -0.77
N TYR A 87 -29.85 35.29 -0.04
CA TYR A 87 -28.58 35.92 0.28
C TYR A 87 -28.72 37.23 1.07
N GLU A 88 -29.92 37.48 1.62
CA GLU A 88 -30.20 38.61 2.47
C GLU A 88 -29.74 38.36 3.91
N LEU A 89 -29.35 39.43 4.62
CA LEU A 89 -29.01 39.37 6.04
C LEU A 89 -30.27 39.02 6.84
N VAL A 90 -30.22 37.91 7.59
CA VAL A 90 -31.33 37.41 8.41
C VAL A 90 -31.09 37.73 9.89
N LEU A 91 -29.83 37.70 10.35
CA LEU A 91 -29.45 37.86 11.74
C LEU A 91 -28.22 38.75 11.87
N SER A 92 -28.21 39.62 12.86
CA SER A 92 -27.03 40.32 13.35
C SER A 92 -27.17 40.48 14.85
N VAL A 93 -26.30 39.87 15.64
CA VAL A 93 -26.33 39.87 17.07
C VAL A 93 -24.93 40.07 17.63
N HIS A 94 -24.81 40.97 18.67
CA HIS A 94 -23.55 41.13 19.37
C HIS A 94 -23.43 40.00 20.42
N ALA A 95 -22.57 39.01 20.12
CA ALA A 95 -22.45 37.76 20.85
C ALA A 95 -21.36 37.78 21.90
N HIS A 96 -20.24 38.47 21.65
CA HIS A 96 -19.04 38.49 22.48
C HIS A 96 -18.49 39.92 22.64
N GLN A 97 -17.76 40.16 23.70
CA GLN A 97 -17.09 41.47 23.90
C GLN A 97 -15.86 41.65 23.02
N GLU A 98 -15.26 40.55 22.59
CA GLU A 98 -14.10 40.50 21.70
C GLU A 98 -14.48 39.68 20.46
N SER A 99 -13.51 39.41 19.56
CA SER A 99 -13.74 38.64 18.32
C SER A 99 -14.37 37.30 18.56
N VAL A 100 -15.32 36.91 17.70
CA VAL A 100 -15.83 35.54 17.61
C VAL A 100 -14.80 34.70 16.91
N LEU A 101 -14.24 33.66 17.56
CA LEU A 101 -13.09 32.90 17.06
C LEU A 101 -13.49 31.56 16.47
N ASP A 102 -14.58 30.95 16.96
CA ASP A 102 -15.10 29.71 16.42
C ASP A 102 -16.62 29.64 16.53
N LEU A 103 -17.21 28.93 15.59
CA LEU A 103 -18.62 28.57 15.55
C LEU A 103 -18.75 27.06 15.33
N TYR A 104 -19.72 26.44 16.01
CA TYR A 104 -20.01 25.02 15.88
C TYR A 104 -21.52 24.78 15.92
N LEU A 105 -22.05 23.93 15.07
CA LEU A 105 -23.45 23.51 15.06
C LEU A 105 -23.58 22.10 15.66
N SER A 106 -24.62 21.87 16.47
CA SER A 106 -25.02 20.53 16.89
C SER A 106 -25.39 19.66 15.68
N GLU A 107 -25.34 18.31 15.82
CA GLU A 107 -25.69 17.37 14.74
C GLU A 107 -27.11 17.58 14.20
N ASP A 108 -28.06 17.89 15.11
CA ASP A 108 -29.44 18.19 14.77
C ASP A 108 -29.66 19.62 14.25
N LYS A 109 -28.60 20.43 14.24
CA LYS A 109 -28.57 21.84 13.85
C LYS A 109 -29.51 22.75 14.63
N GLU A 110 -29.95 22.33 15.81
CA GLU A 110 -30.83 23.13 16.69
C GLU A 110 -30.07 24.09 17.61
N LEU A 111 -28.76 23.81 17.86
CA LEU A 111 -27.90 24.61 18.72
C LEU A 111 -26.69 25.13 17.92
N LEU A 112 -26.43 26.43 18.12
CA LEU A 112 -25.20 27.10 17.66
C LEU A 112 -24.34 27.41 18.87
N PHE A 113 -23.07 27.06 18.81
CA PHE A 113 -22.05 27.37 19.82
C PHE A 113 -21.12 28.42 19.25
N SER A 114 -20.79 29.43 20.05
CA SER A 114 -19.81 30.45 19.68
C SER A 114 -18.78 30.65 20.77
N THR A 115 -17.53 30.90 20.39
CA THR A 115 -16.42 31.18 21.29
C THR A 115 -15.76 32.48 20.90
N GLY A 116 -15.13 33.15 21.87
CA GLY A 116 -14.51 34.43 21.62
C GLY A 116 -13.22 34.68 22.38
N GLY A 117 -12.59 35.80 22.05
CA GLY A 117 -11.43 36.37 22.75
C GLY A 117 -11.74 36.83 24.17
N ASP A 118 -13.01 36.89 24.54
CA ASP A 118 -13.48 37.19 25.89
C ASP A 118 -13.48 35.96 26.82
N SER A 119 -13.03 34.81 26.35
CA SER A 119 -12.97 33.51 27.07
C SER A 119 -14.35 33.01 27.52
N VAL A 120 -15.38 33.32 26.76
CA VAL A 120 -16.76 32.86 26.99
C VAL A 120 -17.17 31.92 25.88
N VAL A 121 -17.96 30.89 26.22
CA VAL A 121 -18.68 30.07 25.27
C VAL A 121 -20.17 30.39 25.38
N ASN A 122 -20.81 30.83 24.31
CA ASN A 122 -22.25 31.06 24.26
C ASN A 122 -22.95 29.96 23.47
N VAL A 123 -24.16 29.58 23.92
CA VAL A 123 -25.03 28.60 23.26
C VAL A 123 -26.31 29.30 22.83
N TRP A 124 -26.68 29.13 21.57
CA TRP A 124 -27.80 29.80 20.93
C TRP A 124 -28.77 28.78 20.35
N SER A 125 -30.06 29.10 20.36
CA SER A 125 -31.03 28.37 19.54
C SER A 125 -30.96 28.87 18.10
N THR A 126 -30.79 27.98 17.14
CA THR A 126 -30.81 28.34 15.69
C THR A 126 -32.17 28.76 15.20
N ARG A 127 -33.26 28.31 15.89
CA ARG A 127 -34.66 28.61 15.52
C ARG A 127 -35.10 29.99 15.95
N THR A 128 -34.73 30.41 17.19
CA THR A 128 -35.17 31.69 17.78
C THR A 128 -34.10 32.73 17.88
N PHE A 129 -32.83 32.31 17.71
CA PHE A 129 -31.62 33.08 17.91
C PHE A 129 -31.48 33.68 19.33
N ASP A 130 -32.21 33.10 20.32
CA ASP A 130 -32.04 33.44 21.73
C ASP A 130 -30.78 32.75 22.26
N ARG A 131 -30.04 33.47 23.11
CA ARG A 131 -28.94 32.88 23.85
C ARG A 131 -29.49 32.03 24.99
N LEU A 132 -29.23 30.74 24.97
CA LEU A 132 -29.66 29.74 25.94
C LEU A 132 -28.72 29.69 27.15
N HIS A 133 -27.41 29.65 26.88
CA HIS A 133 -26.39 29.58 27.92
C HIS A 133 -25.22 30.50 27.62
N SER A 134 -24.54 30.98 28.70
CA SER A 134 -23.26 31.67 28.65
C SER A 134 -22.33 31.01 29.67
N ILE A 135 -21.25 30.42 29.21
CA ILE A 135 -20.37 29.54 29.99
C ILE A 135 -19.04 30.23 30.21
N HIS A 136 -18.66 30.43 31.46
CA HIS A 136 -17.45 31.15 31.86
C HIS A 136 -16.43 30.21 32.48
N SER A 137 -15.14 30.48 32.26
CA SER A 137 -14.07 29.73 32.91
C SER A 137 -13.68 30.29 34.25
N HIS A 138 -13.35 29.43 35.23
CA HIS A 138 -12.68 29.80 36.46
C HIS A 138 -11.18 30.04 36.31
N HIS A 139 -10.63 29.56 35.19
CA HIS A 139 -9.22 29.65 34.88
C HIS A 139 -8.96 30.73 33.84
N ASP A 140 -7.78 31.31 33.87
CA ASP A 140 -7.34 32.22 32.81
C ASP A 140 -6.92 31.37 31.61
N VAL A 141 -7.85 31.19 30.68
CA VAL A 141 -7.65 30.36 29.47
C VAL A 141 -7.25 31.19 28.27
N GLY A 142 -7.30 32.51 28.36
CA GLY A 142 -7.11 33.42 27.25
C GLY A 142 -8.21 33.26 26.19
N ASP A 143 -7.85 33.43 24.93
CA ASP A 143 -8.76 33.27 23.80
C ASP A 143 -9.17 31.79 23.66
N ILE A 144 -10.46 31.55 23.40
CA ILE A 144 -10.96 30.18 23.08
C ILE A 144 -11.10 30.08 21.59
N PHE A 145 -10.19 29.30 20.97
CA PHE A 145 -10.04 29.16 19.53
C PHE A 145 -10.91 28.08 18.91
N ALA A 146 -11.33 27.08 19.68
CA ALA A 146 -12.05 25.93 19.17
C ALA A 146 -13.10 25.43 20.13
N VAL A 147 -14.24 24.98 19.59
CA VAL A 147 -15.33 24.36 20.35
C VAL A 147 -15.89 23.15 19.61
N ALA A 148 -16.28 22.13 20.38
CA ALA A 148 -17.02 20.97 19.89
C ALA A 148 -18.08 20.56 20.91
N TYR A 149 -19.16 19.97 20.43
CA TYR A 149 -20.27 19.54 21.28
C TYR A 149 -20.65 18.09 21.03
N SER A 150 -20.73 17.31 22.08
CA SER A 150 -21.24 15.96 22.09
C SER A 150 -22.71 15.95 22.46
N SER A 151 -23.57 15.62 21.51
CA SER A 151 -25.01 15.48 21.74
C SER A 151 -25.32 14.25 22.61
N SER A 152 -24.54 13.19 22.53
CA SER A 152 -24.68 11.96 23.32
C SER A 152 -24.37 12.19 24.80
N LEU A 153 -23.41 13.06 25.10
CA LEU A 153 -22.97 13.40 26.47
C LEU A 153 -23.51 14.73 26.98
N ASN A 154 -24.27 15.47 26.17
CA ASN A 154 -24.68 16.87 26.44
C ASN A 154 -23.52 17.76 26.92
N THR A 155 -22.32 17.54 26.38
CA THR A 155 -21.09 18.14 26.88
C THR A 155 -20.39 18.95 25.80
N ILE A 156 -20.02 20.20 26.17
CA ILE A 156 -19.19 21.07 25.35
C ILE A 156 -17.72 20.85 25.71
N TYR A 157 -16.86 20.81 24.70
CA TYR A 157 -15.41 20.82 24.83
C TYR A 157 -14.87 22.09 24.19
N CYS A 158 -13.90 22.75 24.82
CA CYS A 158 -13.27 23.93 24.24
C CYS A 158 -11.76 23.95 24.45
N GLY A 159 -11.05 24.48 23.45
CA GLY A 159 -9.60 24.60 23.40
C GLY A 159 -9.18 26.08 23.55
N GLY A 160 -8.24 26.36 24.43
CA GLY A 160 -7.84 27.72 24.77
C GLY A 160 -6.39 28.06 24.42
N GLN A 161 -6.09 29.34 24.47
CA GLN A 161 -4.77 29.93 24.28
C GLN A 161 -3.76 29.40 25.32
N ASN A 162 -4.21 29.05 26.52
CA ASN A 162 -3.37 28.48 27.57
C ASN A 162 -3.05 26.99 27.35
N THR A 163 -3.27 26.45 26.19
CA THR A 163 -2.95 25.04 25.79
C THR A 163 -3.82 23.96 26.44
N SER A 164 -4.87 24.36 27.15
CA SER A 164 -5.75 23.45 27.87
C SER A 164 -7.02 23.10 27.09
N ILE A 165 -7.64 21.99 27.51
CA ILE A 165 -9.00 21.62 27.13
C ILE A 165 -9.89 21.72 28.36
N GLN A 166 -11.04 22.38 28.23
CA GLN A 166 -12.09 22.39 29.22
C GLN A 166 -13.36 21.76 28.69
N TRP A 167 -14.22 21.24 29.61
CA TRP A 167 -15.51 20.69 29.21
C TRP A 167 -16.60 21.01 30.24
N CYS A 168 -17.84 21.10 29.76
CA CYS A 168 -19.00 21.43 30.56
C CYS A 168 -20.24 20.66 30.07
N ASP A 169 -20.87 19.91 30.96
CA ASP A 169 -22.19 19.30 30.76
C ASP A 169 -23.26 20.40 30.89
N ILE A 170 -24.00 20.66 29.81
CA ILE A 170 -25.04 21.68 29.76
C ILE A 170 -26.41 21.19 30.24
N SER A 171 -26.57 19.85 30.47
CA SER A 171 -27.81 19.28 31.00
C SER A 171 -28.00 19.50 32.49
N GLN A 172 -26.90 19.71 33.24
CA GLN A 172 -26.89 19.89 34.69
C GLN A 172 -26.80 21.37 35.05
N ALA A 173 -27.74 22.12 34.59
CA ALA A 173 -27.83 23.53 34.93
C ALA A 173 -28.28 23.73 36.40
N ASP A 174 -27.33 23.80 37.34
CA ASP A 174 -27.59 24.16 38.74
C ASP A 174 -28.06 25.61 38.79
N ALA A 175 -29.36 25.82 38.95
CA ALA A 175 -30.00 27.11 39.12
C ALA A 175 -29.49 27.89 40.33
N ALA A 176 -28.71 27.29 41.20
CA ALA A 176 -28.18 27.91 42.41
C ALA A 176 -26.87 28.71 42.24
N ALA A 177 -26.17 28.59 41.12
CA ALA A 177 -24.88 29.25 40.88
C ALA A 177 -25.02 30.66 40.23
N ALA A 178 -26.20 31.01 39.76
CA ALA A 178 -26.46 32.19 38.91
C ALA A 178 -26.29 33.57 39.57
N GLN A 179 -25.97 33.66 40.88
CA GLN A 179 -25.95 34.95 41.61
C GLN A 179 -24.56 35.39 42.11
N ARG A 180 -23.48 34.74 41.71
CA ARG A 180 -22.15 35.25 42.06
C ARG A 180 -21.56 36.02 40.89
N SER A 181 -21.53 37.35 41.05
CA SER A 181 -20.79 38.29 40.20
C SER A 181 -19.39 37.71 39.90
N VAL A 182 -19.16 37.32 38.66
CA VAL A 182 -17.82 36.97 38.19
C VAL A 182 -17.05 38.29 38.09
N ALA A 183 -16.15 38.52 39.02
CA ALA A 183 -15.25 39.66 38.97
C ALA A 183 -14.38 39.46 37.70
N HIS A 184 -14.50 40.39 36.78
CA HIS A 184 -13.65 40.42 35.58
C HIS A 184 -12.19 40.58 36.03
N LEU A 185 -11.44 39.51 35.88
CA LEU A 185 -9.98 39.56 35.98
C LEU A 185 -9.47 40.47 34.86
N SER A 186 -8.74 41.49 35.21
CA SER A 186 -8.09 42.40 34.27
C SER A 186 -7.14 41.60 33.39
N ARG A 187 -7.52 41.36 32.18
CA ARG A 187 -6.78 40.48 31.22
C ARG A 187 -5.76 41.29 30.42
N ARG A 188 -4.56 40.75 30.32
CA ARG A 188 -3.61 41.17 29.31
C ARG A 188 -4.15 40.69 27.95
N THR A 189 -4.70 41.59 27.16
CA THR A 189 -5.19 41.30 25.80
C THR A 189 -4.03 40.98 24.90
N HIS A 190 -3.77 39.69 24.71
CA HIS A 190 -2.95 39.18 23.60
C HIS A 190 -3.83 39.20 22.35
N ARG A 191 -3.57 40.12 21.43
CA ARG A 191 -4.33 40.30 20.20
C ARG A 191 -3.75 39.45 19.08
N PHE A 192 -4.12 38.19 19.03
CA PHE A 192 -3.65 37.31 17.97
C PHE A 192 -4.31 37.63 16.63
N PHE A 193 -5.60 37.95 16.60
CA PHE A 193 -6.38 38.24 15.40
C PHE A 193 -6.62 39.74 15.12
N ASP A 194 -5.78 40.64 15.62
CA ASP A 194 -5.73 42.03 15.18
C ASP A 194 -5.14 42.07 13.73
N SER A 195 -5.74 41.34 12.82
CA SER A 195 -5.34 41.36 11.40
C SER A 195 -5.64 42.78 10.86
N ARG A 196 -4.68 43.30 10.12
CA ARG A 196 -4.90 44.51 9.31
C ARG A 196 -5.74 44.10 8.10
N GLY A 197 -6.83 44.81 7.84
CA GLY A 197 -7.55 44.62 6.57
C GLY A 197 -6.65 44.88 5.35
N PRO A 198 -7.14 44.60 4.14
CA PRO A 198 -6.38 44.76 2.91
C PRO A 198 -5.75 46.17 2.75
N ASP A 199 -6.35 47.19 3.34
CA ASP A 199 -5.90 48.58 3.34
C ASP A 199 -4.85 48.91 4.42
N GLY A 200 -4.41 47.92 5.20
CA GLY A 200 -3.45 48.11 6.28
C GLY A 200 -4.00 48.90 7.46
N THR A 201 -5.30 49.22 7.47
CA THR A 201 -5.99 49.90 8.56
C THR A 201 -6.39 48.90 9.66
N ARG A 202 -6.13 49.26 10.92
CA ARG A 202 -6.68 48.52 12.07
C ARG A 202 -8.18 48.82 12.19
N ALA A 203 -9.00 47.83 12.46
CA ALA A 203 -10.39 48.08 12.80
C ALA A 203 -10.47 49.06 13.97
N PRO A 204 -11.33 50.10 13.90
CA PRO A 204 -11.51 51.04 14.99
C PRO A 204 -11.94 50.28 16.26
N ARG A 205 -11.33 50.58 17.38
CA ARG A 205 -11.86 50.14 18.66
C ARG A 205 -13.29 50.63 18.78
N PRO A 206 -14.25 49.84 19.24
CA PRO A 206 -15.52 50.38 19.71
C PRO A 206 -15.16 51.33 20.84
N ASP A 207 -15.51 52.59 20.66
CA ASP A 207 -15.38 53.59 21.74
C ASP A 207 -16.25 53.10 22.90
N THR A 208 -15.62 52.59 23.94
CA THR A 208 -16.26 52.39 25.23
C THR A 208 -16.37 53.72 25.93
N GLY A 209 -17.17 54.61 25.36
CA GLY A 209 -17.65 55.77 26.10
C GLY A 209 -18.58 55.31 27.22
N PRO A 210 -18.64 56.02 28.34
CA PRO A 210 -19.40 55.57 29.50
C PRO A 210 -20.92 55.50 29.30
N ASP A 211 -21.46 55.81 28.11
CA ASP A 211 -22.92 55.93 27.87
C ASP A 211 -23.37 55.29 26.52
N GLY A 212 -22.62 54.38 25.95
CA GLY A 212 -23.02 53.66 24.76
C GLY A 212 -23.62 52.27 25.07
N GLY A 213 -24.85 52.21 25.51
CA GLY A 213 -25.60 51.00 25.77
C GLY A 213 -25.95 50.25 24.45
N ASN A 214 -25.05 49.48 23.90
CA ASN A 214 -25.40 48.37 23.07
C ASN A 214 -25.74 47.20 24.01
N SER A 215 -27.02 46.90 24.13
CA SER A 215 -27.53 45.81 24.96
C SER A 215 -26.95 44.49 24.40
N ILE A 216 -25.95 43.94 25.12
CA ILE A 216 -25.72 42.47 25.06
C ILE A 216 -27.09 41.88 25.35
N THR A 217 -27.61 41.06 24.47
CA THR A 217 -28.89 40.39 24.63
C THR A 217 -28.92 39.74 26.00
N GLN A 218 -29.67 40.39 26.92
CA GLN A 218 -29.88 39.90 28.29
C GLN A 218 -30.82 38.71 28.22
N GLY A 219 -30.27 37.51 28.15
CA GLY A 219 -31.02 36.28 28.11
C GLY A 219 -30.09 35.06 28.31
N GLY A 220 -30.65 33.97 28.76
CA GLY A 220 -29.94 32.72 28.93
C GLY A 220 -29.35 32.51 30.34
N GLN A 221 -29.08 31.25 30.66
CA GLN A 221 -28.54 30.81 31.92
C GLN A 221 -27.03 30.99 31.94
N VAL A 222 -26.46 31.50 33.04
CA VAL A 222 -25.00 31.58 33.19
C VAL A 222 -24.48 30.28 33.83
N LEU A 223 -23.60 29.62 33.15
CA LEU A 223 -22.91 28.41 33.60
C LEU A 223 -21.42 28.68 33.81
N THR A 224 -20.75 27.83 34.56
CA THR A 224 -19.30 27.88 34.76
C THR A 224 -18.68 26.51 34.56
N PHE A 225 -17.51 26.43 33.93
CA PHE A 225 -16.74 25.21 33.90
C PHE A 225 -16.38 24.78 35.32
N LYS A 226 -16.61 23.53 35.69
CA LYS A 226 -16.15 23.00 36.98
C LYS A 226 -14.62 23.06 37.04
N ARG A 227 -14.06 23.29 38.24
CA ARG A 227 -12.58 23.44 38.37
C ARG A 227 -11.79 22.22 37.99
N ASP A 228 -12.37 21.03 38.16
CA ASP A 228 -11.83 19.72 37.83
C ASP A 228 -12.09 19.31 36.37
N HIS A 229 -12.99 20.00 35.65
CA HIS A 229 -13.23 19.81 34.22
C HIS A 229 -12.26 20.67 33.38
N HIS A 230 -10.99 20.58 33.72
CA HIS A 230 -9.91 21.33 33.09
C HIS A 230 -8.66 20.45 32.97
N ARG A 231 -8.24 20.16 31.74
CA ARG A 231 -7.02 19.44 31.47
C ARG A 231 -5.95 20.40 31.00
N ILE A 232 -5.07 20.77 31.93
CA ILE A 232 -3.91 21.64 31.67
C ILE A 232 -2.87 20.88 30.83
N PHE A 233 -2.08 21.62 30.06
CA PHE A 233 -1.02 21.05 29.20
C PHE A 233 -1.52 19.93 28.28
N SER A 234 -2.73 20.09 27.77
CA SER A 234 -3.27 19.16 26.78
C SER A 234 -2.42 19.18 25.50
N HIS A 235 -1.84 20.35 25.19
CA HIS A 235 -0.87 20.58 24.13
C HIS A 235 0.28 21.47 24.64
N HIS A 236 1.32 21.67 23.81
CA HIS A 236 2.40 22.63 24.07
C HIS A 236 2.28 23.91 23.23
N GLY A 237 1.20 24.04 22.46
CA GLY A 237 0.81 25.22 21.68
C GLY A 237 -0.68 25.48 21.79
N TYR A 238 -1.15 26.62 21.28
CA TYR A 238 -2.56 26.97 21.27
C TYR A 238 -3.40 25.91 20.57
N VAL A 239 -4.56 25.56 21.13
CA VAL A 239 -5.48 24.61 20.53
C VAL A 239 -6.33 25.36 19.50
N TYR A 240 -5.95 25.28 18.22
CA TYR A 240 -6.57 26.06 17.15
C TYR A 240 -7.85 25.44 16.59
N THR A 241 -7.95 24.12 16.61
CA THR A 241 -9.04 23.41 15.95
C THR A 241 -9.45 22.17 16.73
N MET A 242 -10.74 21.82 16.64
CA MET A 242 -11.33 20.72 17.38
C MET A 242 -12.48 20.10 16.58
N LEU A 243 -12.59 18.79 16.59
CA LEU A 243 -13.62 18.06 15.87
C LEU A 243 -14.03 16.81 16.64
N LEU A 244 -15.32 16.46 16.62
CA LEU A 244 -15.85 15.20 17.15
C LEU A 244 -16.16 14.23 16.00
N VAL A 245 -15.72 12.98 16.17
CA VAL A 245 -15.92 11.91 15.18
C VAL A 245 -16.37 10.62 15.86
N ARG A 246 -17.33 9.91 15.25
CA ARG A 246 -17.78 8.57 15.69
C ARG A 246 -17.17 7.46 14.83
N GLY A 247 -17.08 6.26 15.40
CA GLY A 247 -16.66 5.06 14.66
C GLY A 247 -15.15 4.83 14.58
N LEU A 248 -14.35 5.61 15.29
CA LEU A 248 -12.88 5.41 15.37
C LEU A 248 -12.46 4.36 16.42
N VAL A 249 -13.34 3.94 17.31
CA VAL A 249 -13.05 2.92 18.32
C VAL A 249 -13.74 1.64 17.89
N GLU A 250 -12.96 0.64 17.45
CA GLU A 250 -13.47 -0.60 16.88
C GLU A 250 -14.36 -1.41 17.84
N SER A 251 -13.98 -1.46 19.12
CA SER A 251 -14.75 -2.15 20.17
C SER A 251 -16.02 -1.42 20.57
N ALA A 252 -16.18 -0.15 20.19
CA ALA A 252 -17.32 0.69 20.53
C ALA A 252 -17.59 1.73 19.42
N PRO A 253 -18.16 1.32 18.29
CA PRO A 253 -18.35 2.19 17.12
C PRO A 253 -19.33 3.35 17.34
N SER A 254 -20.09 3.34 18.42
CA SER A 254 -20.94 4.46 18.84
C SER A 254 -20.22 5.50 19.70
N GLU A 255 -19.01 5.20 20.20
CA GLU A 255 -18.22 6.15 20.98
C GLU A 255 -17.71 7.32 20.12
N GLU A 256 -17.72 8.49 20.73
CA GLU A 256 -17.16 9.70 20.14
C GLU A 256 -15.70 9.85 20.50
N VAL A 257 -14.91 10.28 19.54
CA VAL A 257 -13.51 10.64 19.70
C VAL A 257 -13.36 12.12 19.40
N LEU A 258 -12.83 12.88 20.37
CA LEU A 258 -12.47 14.26 20.17
C LEU A 258 -11.07 14.32 19.52
N ILE A 259 -10.96 15.03 18.42
CA ILE A 259 -9.69 15.30 17.72
C ILE A 259 -9.33 16.76 17.95
N THR A 260 -8.09 17.04 18.35
CA THR A 260 -7.59 18.39 18.57
C THR A 260 -6.32 18.66 17.81
N GLY A 261 -6.22 19.81 17.15
CA GLY A 261 -5.02 20.28 16.44
C GLY A 261 -4.48 21.56 17.11
N ALA A 262 -3.15 21.65 17.23
CA ALA A 262 -2.53 22.72 17.98
C ALA A 262 -1.26 23.30 17.34
N GLY A 263 -0.84 24.45 17.88
CA GLY A 263 0.35 25.19 17.46
C GLY A 263 1.67 24.47 17.75
N ASP A 264 1.65 23.37 18.51
CA ASP A 264 2.80 22.50 18.72
C ASP A 264 3.03 21.50 17.57
N GLY A 265 2.23 21.59 16.49
CA GLY A 265 2.30 20.69 15.36
C GLY A 265 1.75 19.29 15.62
N VAL A 266 1.02 19.11 16.71
CA VAL A 266 0.49 17.81 17.11
C VAL A 266 -1.03 17.77 16.97
N VAL A 267 -1.54 16.70 16.36
CA VAL A 267 -2.94 16.33 16.52
C VAL A 267 -3.03 15.25 17.59
N LYS A 268 -3.98 15.38 18.49
CA LYS A 268 -4.30 14.37 19.51
C LYS A 268 -5.72 13.87 19.36
N LEU A 269 -5.87 12.57 19.56
CA LEU A 269 -7.15 11.87 19.61
C LEU A 269 -7.47 11.56 21.07
N TRP A 270 -8.70 11.88 21.49
CA TRP A 270 -9.15 11.69 22.84
C TRP A 270 -10.43 10.86 22.85
N ARG A 271 -10.40 9.76 23.58
CA ARG A 271 -11.59 8.97 23.85
C ARG A 271 -12.43 9.67 24.92
N LEU A 272 -13.73 9.76 24.71
CA LEU A 272 -14.69 10.32 25.65
C LEU A 272 -15.35 9.18 26.42
N ASP A 273 -15.20 9.17 27.75
CA ASP A 273 -15.73 8.12 28.62
C ASP A 273 -17.25 8.27 28.77
N GLN A 274 -18.02 7.33 28.24
CA GLN A 274 -19.50 7.36 28.24
C GLN A 274 -20.13 6.93 29.59
N ASP A 275 -19.40 6.17 30.41
CA ASP A 275 -19.97 5.55 31.60
C ASP A 275 -19.93 6.43 32.85
N LYS A 276 -19.41 7.63 32.78
CA LYS A 276 -19.19 8.44 33.97
C LYS A 276 -19.67 9.86 33.80
N SER A 277 -20.31 10.34 34.87
CA SER A 277 -20.84 11.71 35.05
C SER A 277 -19.87 12.86 34.77
N ASN A 278 -18.68 12.62 34.23
CA ASN A 278 -17.63 13.60 34.05
C ASN A 278 -17.10 13.75 32.61
N ALA A 279 -17.43 12.85 31.65
CA ALA A 279 -17.04 12.93 30.23
C ALA A 279 -15.56 13.32 29.97
N VAL A 280 -14.64 12.75 30.76
CA VAL A 280 -13.21 13.13 30.80
C VAL A 280 -12.50 12.65 29.56
N PRO A 281 -11.84 13.56 28.79
CA PRO A 281 -11.05 13.13 27.63
C PRO A 281 -9.81 12.32 28.04
N SER A 282 -9.66 11.09 27.56
CA SER A 282 -8.46 10.26 27.70
C SER A 282 -7.71 10.14 26.38
N GLN A 283 -6.39 10.37 26.37
CA GLN A 283 -5.61 10.36 25.15
C GLN A 283 -5.51 8.97 24.56
N LEU A 284 -5.95 8.79 23.32
CA LEU A 284 -5.81 7.57 22.52
C LEU A 284 -4.52 7.56 21.71
N ALA A 285 -4.28 8.63 20.95
CA ALA A 285 -3.16 8.72 20.02
C ALA A 285 -2.67 10.17 19.89
N LYS A 286 -1.48 10.31 19.27
CA LYS A 286 -0.92 11.60 18.84
C LYS A 286 -0.28 11.47 17.47
N LEU A 287 -0.48 12.45 16.59
CA LEU A 287 0.03 12.50 15.24
C LEU A 287 0.92 13.73 15.09
N GLN A 288 2.18 13.54 14.69
CA GLN A 288 3.18 14.60 14.56
C GLN A 288 3.20 15.17 13.15
N ASN A 289 2.87 16.45 13.00
CA ASN A 289 2.81 17.11 11.69
C ASN A 289 4.06 17.92 11.34
N GLY A 290 4.88 18.25 12.31
CA GLY A 290 6.09 19.06 12.14
C GLY A 290 5.84 20.57 12.20
N ASP A 291 4.76 21.07 11.58
CA ASP A 291 4.35 22.48 11.56
C ASP A 291 3.03 22.66 12.33
N PRO A 292 2.71 23.86 12.87
CA PRO A 292 1.46 24.15 13.56
C PRO A 292 0.23 23.70 12.77
N VAL A 293 -0.70 23.01 13.44
CA VAL A 293 -1.98 22.56 12.86
C VAL A 293 -3.01 23.64 13.05
N LEU A 294 -3.51 24.23 11.96
CA LEU A 294 -4.43 25.37 11.96
C LEU A 294 -5.87 24.95 11.70
N SER A 295 -6.09 23.92 10.91
CA SER A 295 -7.41 23.40 10.56
C SER A 295 -7.39 21.87 10.39
N ILE A 296 -8.52 21.23 10.65
CA ILE A 296 -8.69 19.78 10.46
C ILE A 296 -10.04 19.48 9.83
N ALA A 297 -10.08 18.41 9.02
CA ALA A 297 -11.31 17.81 8.51
C ALA A 297 -11.16 16.29 8.42
N VAL A 298 -12.26 15.55 8.46
CA VAL A 298 -12.28 14.09 8.42
C VAL A 298 -13.19 13.60 7.30
N ASP A 299 -12.71 12.59 6.55
CA ASP A 299 -13.48 11.85 5.55
C ASP A 299 -13.25 10.35 5.73
N GLY A 300 -14.24 9.66 6.29
CA GLY A 300 -14.11 8.26 6.66
C GLY A 300 -12.94 8.07 7.64
N SER A 301 -11.94 7.30 7.26
CA SER A 301 -10.74 7.07 8.08
C SER A 301 -9.58 8.03 7.78
N PHE A 302 -9.80 9.08 6.98
CA PHE A 302 -8.75 10.03 6.66
C PHE A 302 -8.94 11.35 7.40
N LEU A 303 -7.90 11.78 8.10
CA LEU A 303 -7.80 13.09 8.74
C LEU A 303 -6.92 13.99 7.85
N TYR A 304 -7.45 15.12 7.49
CA TYR A 304 -6.76 16.17 6.75
C TYR A 304 -6.36 17.27 7.72
N CYS A 305 -5.08 17.63 7.74
CA CYS A 305 -4.53 18.65 8.61
C CYS A 305 -3.96 19.78 7.77
N GLY A 306 -4.57 20.96 7.84
CA GLY A 306 -4.05 22.19 7.27
C GLY A 306 -3.00 22.79 8.20
N LEU A 307 -1.81 23.04 7.66
CA LEU A 307 -0.64 23.44 8.43
C LEU A 307 -0.22 24.89 8.13
N ALA A 308 0.45 25.49 9.10
CA ALA A 308 1.24 26.69 8.85
C ALA A 308 2.30 26.41 7.78
N GLY A 309 2.55 27.38 6.88
CA GLY A 309 3.45 27.19 5.75
C GLY A 309 2.84 26.49 4.53
N GLY A 310 1.52 26.23 4.52
CA GLY A 310 0.79 25.80 3.32
C GLY A 310 0.82 24.31 3.01
N ALA A 311 1.27 23.48 3.92
CA ALA A 311 1.22 22.04 3.73
C ALA A 311 -0.11 21.45 4.23
N LEU A 312 -0.66 20.48 3.47
CA LEU A 312 -1.79 19.66 3.87
C LEU A 312 -1.28 18.25 4.14
N ASN A 313 -1.35 17.81 5.39
CA ASN A 313 -1.04 16.44 5.78
C ASN A 313 -2.31 15.60 5.84
N ILE A 314 -2.23 14.38 5.31
CA ILE A 314 -3.34 13.43 5.29
C ILE A 314 -2.92 12.21 6.07
N TRP A 315 -3.62 11.94 7.17
CA TRP A 315 -3.38 10.82 8.06
C TRP A 315 -4.45 9.76 7.91
N ASN A 316 -4.07 8.51 8.02
CA ASN A 316 -5.03 7.44 8.22
C ASN A 316 -5.27 7.26 9.73
N LEU A 317 -6.53 7.36 10.16
CA LEU A 317 -6.92 7.29 11.56
C LEU A 317 -6.92 5.86 12.13
N ASP A 318 -7.02 4.84 11.27
CA ASP A 318 -7.01 3.44 11.70
C ASP A 318 -5.57 2.98 12.01
N SER A 319 -4.61 3.41 11.19
CA SER A 319 -3.19 3.04 11.32
C SER A 319 -2.33 4.10 12.01
N HIS A 320 -2.86 5.30 12.23
CA HIS A 320 -2.14 6.47 12.74
C HIS A 320 -0.91 6.87 11.92
N GLN A 321 -0.92 6.56 10.60
CA GLN A 321 0.21 6.82 9.71
C GLN A 321 -0.07 8.00 8.78
N LEU A 322 1.00 8.75 8.46
CA LEU A 322 0.94 9.82 7.47
C LEU A 322 0.88 9.21 6.07
N VAL A 323 -0.25 9.42 5.40
CA VAL A 323 -0.50 8.88 4.05
C VAL A 323 0.13 9.77 2.97
N LYS A 324 -0.06 11.10 3.10
CA LYS A 324 0.39 12.07 2.09
C LYS A 324 0.67 13.42 2.73
N ARG A 325 1.69 14.11 2.23
CA ARG A 325 1.92 15.54 2.47
C ARG A 325 1.82 16.26 1.13
N ILE A 326 0.94 17.24 1.03
CA ILE A 326 0.73 18.06 -0.16
C ILE A 326 1.25 19.47 0.15
N THR A 327 2.15 20.00 -0.69
CA THR A 327 2.75 21.34 -0.54
C THR A 327 2.44 22.17 -1.78
N ARG A 328 1.16 22.45 -2.01
CA ARG A 328 0.70 23.18 -3.20
C ARG A 328 0.26 24.61 -2.89
N HIS A 329 0.01 24.92 -1.62
CA HIS A 329 -0.24 26.26 -1.15
C HIS A 329 1.05 26.95 -0.70
N THR A 330 1.09 28.25 -0.78
CA THR A 330 2.25 29.09 -0.38
C THR A 330 1.98 29.90 0.89
N GLY A 331 0.74 29.89 1.37
CA GLY A 331 0.29 30.54 2.60
C GLY A 331 -0.28 29.55 3.59
N ASP A 332 -0.41 29.95 4.85
CA ASP A 332 -0.96 29.13 5.94
C ASP A 332 -2.36 28.61 5.62
N LEU A 333 -2.62 27.32 5.86
CA LEU A 333 -3.92 26.67 5.59
C LEU A 333 -4.87 26.81 6.79
N TRP A 334 -5.64 27.89 6.83
CA TRP A 334 -6.63 28.16 7.86
C TRP A 334 -7.95 27.45 7.66
N ALA A 335 -8.23 27.00 6.44
CA ALA A 335 -9.51 26.42 6.06
C ALA A 335 -9.32 25.10 5.32
N VAL A 336 -9.91 24.03 5.83
CA VAL A 336 -9.94 22.70 5.19
C VAL A 336 -11.31 22.09 5.41
N ASP A 337 -12.02 21.79 4.31
CA ASP A 337 -13.30 21.11 4.31
C ASP A 337 -13.32 19.95 3.33
N ILE A 338 -14.22 19.01 3.55
CA ILE A 338 -14.41 17.86 2.64
C ILE A 338 -15.84 17.84 2.12
N ILE A 339 -15.96 17.77 0.80
CA ILE A 339 -17.23 17.62 0.12
C ILE A 339 -17.16 16.39 -0.77
N HIS A 340 -17.87 15.33 -0.41
CA HIS A 340 -17.90 14.07 -1.18
C HIS A 340 -16.53 13.54 -1.62
N GLY A 341 -15.57 13.47 -0.68
CA GLY A 341 -14.22 12.97 -0.96
C GLY A 341 -13.33 13.94 -1.74
N VAL A 342 -13.79 15.18 -1.95
CA VAL A 342 -12.99 16.29 -2.48
C VAL A 342 -12.58 17.19 -1.32
N ALA A 343 -11.27 17.34 -1.10
CA ALA A 343 -10.76 18.29 -0.13
C ALA A 343 -10.70 19.69 -0.75
N VAL A 344 -11.26 20.67 -0.04
CA VAL A 344 -11.25 22.08 -0.42
C VAL A 344 -10.46 22.83 0.63
N CYS A 345 -9.34 23.45 0.24
CA CYS A 345 -8.40 24.08 1.15
C CYS A 345 -8.22 25.55 0.80
N GLY A 346 -8.25 26.41 1.80
CA GLY A 346 -8.05 27.85 1.64
C GLY A 346 -6.85 28.35 2.44
N ASP A 347 -6.05 29.23 1.82
CA ASP A 347 -4.82 29.72 2.43
C ASP A 347 -4.85 31.22 2.80
N SER A 348 -3.80 31.65 3.51
CA SER A 348 -3.61 33.03 3.94
C SER A 348 -3.39 34.02 2.79
N ASN A 349 -3.25 33.56 1.55
CA ASN A 349 -3.20 34.41 0.35
C ASN A 349 -4.57 34.57 -0.32
N GLY A 350 -5.64 34.03 0.29
CA GLY A 350 -6.99 34.07 -0.25
C GLY A 350 -7.24 33.08 -1.39
N VAL A 351 -6.34 32.11 -1.61
CA VAL A 351 -6.44 31.12 -2.66
C VAL A 351 -7.07 29.85 -2.14
N VAL A 352 -8.08 29.37 -2.85
CA VAL A 352 -8.71 28.07 -2.58
C VAL A 352 -8.28 27.07 -3.64
N LYS A 353 -7.96 25.86 -3.20
CA LYS A 353 -7.63 24.73 -4.09
C LYS A 353 -8.47 23.52 -3.74
N LYS A 354 -8.83 22.78 -4.79
CA LYS A 354 -9.57 21.51 -4.68
C LYS A 354 -8.65 20.33 -4.97
N PHE A 355 -8.73 19.30 -4.13
CA PHE A 355 -8.01 18.05 -4.30
C PHE A 355 -9.01 16.89 -4.37
N ASN A 356 -8.94 16.10 -5.44
CA ASN A 356 -9.79 14.94 -5.62
C ASN A 356 -9.40 13.79 -4.66
N SER A 357 -10.17 12.69 -4.73
CA SER A 357 -9.91 11.49 -3.93
C SER A 357 -8.53 10.84 -4.19
N ARG A 358 -7.80 11.26 -5.21
CA ARG A 358 -6.43 10.81 -5.53
C ARG A 358 -5.36 11.77 -5.02
N PHE A 359 -5.78 12.82 -4.27
CA PHE A 359 -4.90 13.89 -3.79
C PHE A 359 -4.26 14.72 -4.90
N GLU A 360 -4.91 14.79 -6.09
CA GLU A 360 -4.49 15.61 -7.21
C GLU A 360 -5.25 16.94 -7.17
N GLU A 361 -4.56 18.05 -7.48
CA GLU A 361 -5.19 19.37 -7.62
C GLU A 361 -6.09 19.36 -8.87
N VAL A 362 -7.39 19.60 -8.66
CA VAL A 362 -8.40 19.58 -9.73
C VAL A 362 -9.01 20.95 -9.99
N GLY A 363 -8.62 21.95 -9.25
CA GLY A 363 -9.05 23.32 -9.45
C GLY A 363 -8.48 24.27 -8.42
N SER A 364 -8.35 25.55 -8.81
CA SER A 364 -7.84 26.61 -7.97
C SER A 364 -8.50 27.92 -8.36
N TRP A 365 -8.86 28.76 -7.37
CA TRP A 365 -9.36 30.12 -7.61
C TRP A 365 -9.00 31.04 -6.45
N THR A 366 -8.98 32.37 -6.71
CA THR A 366 -8.82 33.38 -5.68
C THR A 366 -10.20 33.71 -5.10
N ALA A 367 -10.44 33.29 -3.85
CA ALA A 367 -11.69 33.50 -3.15
C ALA A 367 -11.75 34.90 -2.48
N HIS A 368 -10.64 35.38 -1.95
CA HIS A 368 -10.54 36.62 -1.18
C HIS A 368 -9.35 37.46 -1.63
N ALA A 369 -9.48 38.79 -1.47
CA ALA A 369 -8.40 39.73 -1.75
C ALA A 369 -7.34 39.80 -0.62
N GLY A 370 -7.58 39.08 0.47
CA GLY A 370 -6.72 39.00 1.65
C GLY A 370 -6.73 37.60 2.26
N THR A 371 -6.34 37.48 3.51
CA THR A 371 -6.26 36.21 4.22
C THR A 371 -7.64 35.57 4.36
N MET A 372 -7.77 34.35 3.87
CA MET A 372 -8.93 33.50 4.16
C MET A 372 -8.74 32.88 5.53
N LEU A 373 -9.72 33.04 6.43
CA LEU A 373 -9.62 32.66 7.82
C LEU A 373 -10.59 31.54 8.22
N ALA A 374 -11.68 31.40 7.48
CA ALA A 374 -12.71 30.42 7.77
C ALA A 374 -13.32 29.81 6.52
N SER A 375 -13.82 28.60 6.64
CA SER A 375 -14.69 27.99 5.64
C SER A 375 -15.72 27.08 6.29
N ALA A 376 -16.77 26.79 5.54
CA ALA A 376 -17.76 25.81 5.92
C ALA A 376 -18.32 25.15 4.65
N ALA A 377 -18.54 23.86 4.72
CA ALA A 377 -19.13 23.08 3.66
C ALA A 377 -20.44 22.42 4.11
N GLY A 378 -21.44 22.41 3.24
CA GLY A 378 -22.73 21.85 3.58
C GLY A 378 -23.59 21.61 2.35
N ARG A 379 -24.82 21.15 2.61
CA ARG A 379 -25.82 20.91 1.57
C ARG A 379 -27.01 21.85 1.74
N PHE A 380 -27.38 22.52 0.67
CA PHE A 380 -28.60 23.32 0.60
C PHE A 380 -29.48 22.76 -0.53
N LYS A 381 -30.60 22.14 -0.16
CA LYS A 381 -31.44 21.38 -1.11
C LYS A 381 -30.63 20.34 -1.89
N ASP A 382 -30.57 20.48 -3.22
CA ASP A 382 -29.80 19.59 -4.10
C ASP A 382 -28.40 20.12 -4.45
N ARG A 383 -27.99 21.25 -3.83
CA ARG A 383 -26.69 21.89 -4.10
C ARG A 383 -25.70 21.64 -2.96
N PHE A 384 -24.43 21.44 -3.33
CA PHE A 384 -23.32 21.42 -2.40
C PHE A 384 -22.71 22.81 -2.32
N ILE A 385 -22.80 23.43 -1.16
CA ILE A 385 -22.38 24.79 -0.91
C ILE A 385 -21.05 24.75 -0.14
N TYR A 386 -20.13 25.57 -0.59
CA TYR A 386 -18.91 25.93 0.13
C TYR A 386 -18.94 27.42 0.42
N ALA A 387 -18.84 27.77 1.68
CA ALA A 387 -18.72 29.14 2.10
C ALA A 387 -17.27 29.43 2.52
N SER A 388 -16.75 30.58 2.11
CA SER A 388 -15.41 31.03 2.49
C SER A 388 -15.49 32.44 3.11
N GLY A 389 -14.72 32.69 4.16
CA GLY A 389 -14.67 33.96 4.86
C GLY A 389 -13.25 34.52 4.98
N GLY A 390 -13.10 35.83 4.77
CA GLY A 390 -11.79 36.46 4.75
C GLY A 390 -11.70 37.76 5.55
N ASN A 391 -10.46 38.25 5.68
CA ASN A 391 -10.21 39.57 6.28
C ASN A 391 -10.53 40.74 5.35
N ASP A 392 -10.98 40.48 4.13
CA ASP A 392 -11.56 41.47 3.20
C ASP A 392 -13.02 41.80 3.51
N ASN A 393 -13.53 41.29 4.64
CA ASN A 393 -14.89 41.50 5.14
C ASN A 393 -15.96 40.92 4.22
N THR A 394 -15.64 39.87 3.46
CA THR A 394 -16.62 39.20 2.60
C THR A 394 -16.81 37.73 2.94
N VAL A 395 -18.02 37.21 2.65
CA VAL A 395 -18.29 35.80 2.59
C VAL A 395 -18.57 35.41 1.13
N GLY A 396 -17.76 34.54 0.57
CA GLY A 396 -17.99 33.96 -0.74
C GLY A 396 -18.82 32.70 -0.60
N ILE A 397 -19.90 32.55 -1.37
CA ILE A 397 -20.77 31.38 -1.40
C ILE A 397 -20.59 30.73 -2.77
N TRP A 398 -20.09 29.50 -2.79
CA TRP A 398 -19.69 28.78 -3.97
C TRP A 398 -20.59 27.56 -4.15
N ASP A 399 -21.09 27.34 -5.35
CA ASP A 399 -21.81 26.12 -5.70
C ASP A 399 -20.80 25.11 -6.26
N LEU A 400 -20.58 24.02 -5.54
CA LEU A 400 -19.70 22.95 -5.94
C LEU A 400 -20.45 21.68 -6.38
N THR A 401 -21.72 21.80 -6.76
CA THR A 401 -22.57 20.68 -7.15
C THR A 401 -22.01 19.96 -8.38
N ASP A 402 -21.42 20.68 -9.33
CA ASP A 402 -20.82 20.09 -10.53
C ASP A 402 -19.58 19.24 -10.21
N VAL A 403 -18.95 19.47 -9.08
CA VAL A 403 -17.83 18.64 -8.61
C VAL A 403 -18.29 17.26 -8.11
N SER A 404 -19.55 17.18 -7.68
CA SER A 404 -20.17 15.95 -7.17
C SER A 404 -21.05 15.26 -8.20
N LEU A 405 -21.52 15.95 -9.26
CA LEU A 405 -22.42 15.40 -10.28
C LEU A 405 -21.77 14.40 -11.23
N ASN A 406 -20.46 14.25 -11.24
CA ASN A 406 -19.82 13.08 -11.85
C ASN A 406 -20.09 11.77 -11.07
N GLN A 407 -20.92 11.79 -10.02
CA GLN A 407 -21.38 10.57 -9.31
C GLN A 407 -22.67 9.96 -9.89
N SER A 408 -23.37 10.61 -10.79
CA SER A 408 -24.53 9.97 -11.46
C SER A 408 -24.11 8.99 -12.57
N GLU A 409 -22.88 9.10 -13.07
CA GLU A 409 -22.20 8.04 -13.80
C GLU A 409 -21.02 7.56 -12.95
N LEU A 410 -21.27 6.54 -12.13
CA LEU A 410 -20.18 5.72 -11.59
C LEU A 410 -19.27 5.41 -12.76
N PRO A 411 -17.94 5.66 -12.67
CA PRO A 411 -17.05 5.49 -13.80
C PRO A 411 -17.20 4.08 -14.36
N PRO A 412 -17.01 3.92 -15.66
CA PRO A 412 -17.21 2.64 -16.29
C PRO A 412 -16.23 1.62 -15.67
N ILE A 413 -16.76 0.51 -15.15
CA ILE A 413 -15.93 -0.64 -14.76
C ILE A 413 -15.55 -1.36 -16.05
N ASN A 414 -14.54 -0.84 -16.75
CA ASN A 414 -14.03 -1.41 -18.00
C ASN A 414 -12.53 -1.69 -17.91
N ASN A 415 -11.98 -2.28 -18.94
CA ASN A 415 -10.56 -2.63 -18.99
C ASN A 415 -9.64 -1.39 -19.09
N ASP A 416 -10.08 -0.32 -19.75
CA ASP A 416 -9.29 0.90 -19.89
C ASP A 416 -9.09 1.57 -18.54
N GLU A 417 -10.16 1.67 -17.72
CA GLU A 417 -10.05 2.23 -16.37
C GLU A 417 -9.19 1.33 -15.46
N MET A 418 -9.28 0.01 -15.62
CA MET A 418 -8.41 -0.93 -14.90
C MET A 418 -6.93 -0.70 -15.25
N VAL A 419 -6.59 -0.52 -16.53
CA VAL A 419 -5.21 -0.21 -16.96
C VAL A 419 -4.77 1.16 -16.46
N ASN A 420 -5.63 2.17 -16.50
CA ASN A 420 -5.36 3.50 -15.94
C ASN A 420 -5.10 3.45 -14.44
N CYS A 421 -5.87 2.63 -13.71
CA CYS A 421 -5.63 2.38 -12.29
C CYS A 421 -4.29 1.67 -12.07
N LEU A 422 -3.98 0.66 -12.87
CA LEU A 422 -2.70 -0.05 -12.81
C LEU A 422 -1.52 0.91 -13.03
N ALA A 423 -1.63 1.83 -13.98
CA ALA A 423 -0.59 2.83 -14.24
C ALA A 423 -0.30 3.69 -12.99
N LYS A 424 -1.34 4.13 -12.29
CA LYS A 424 -1.21 4.87 -11.04
C LYS A 424 -0.66 4.03 -9.90
N PHE A 425 -1.07 2.76 -9.84
CA PHE A 425 -0.63 1.85 -8.79
C PHE A 425 0.85 1.46 -8.94
N VAL A 426 1.32 1.24 -10.16
CA VAL A 426 2.73 0.95 -10.48
C VAL A 426 3.64 2.13 -10.12
N ALA A 427 3.13 3.36 -10.21
CA ALA A 427 3.91 4.56 -9.88
C ALA A 427 4.35 4.64 -8.42
N PHE A 428 3.64 3.98 -7.49
CA PHE A 428 4.09 3.84 -6.10
C PHE A 428 5.19 2.78 -6.00
N LYS A 429 6.35 3.19 -5.49
CA LYS A 429 7.52 2.31 -5.26
C LYS A 429 7.35 1.52 -3.97
N THR A 430 6.43 0.60 -3.98
CA THR A 430 6.05 -0.20 -2.81
C THR A 430 7.08 -1.30 -2.51
N VAL A 431 8.35 -0.91 -2.29
CA VAL A 431 9.46 -1.84 -2.02
C VAL A 431 9.57 -2.09 -0.52
N SER A 432 8.99 -3.20 -0.04
CA SER A 432 8.91 -3.57 1.39
C SER A 432 10.28 -3.83 2.01
N SER A 433 11.20 -4.43 1.27
CA SER A 433 12.54 -4.78 1.75
C SER A 433 13.45 -3.58 2.07
N SER A 434 12.99 -2.34 1.86
CA SER A 434 13.81 -1.14 2.06
C SER A 434 13.08 -0.06 2.85
N PRO A 435 13.55 0.29 4.05
CA PRO A 435 12.94 1.34 4.88
C PRO A 435 12.82 2.71 4.19
N LYS A 436 13.65 2.96 3.17
CA LYS A 436 13.59 4.17 2.34
C LYS A 436 12.23 4.36 1.67
N PHE A 437 11.53 3.27 1.35
CA PHE A 437 10.27 3.28 0.63
C PHE A 437 9.04 3.03 1.51
N ALA A 438 9.19 2.99 2.84
CA ALA A 438 8.07 2.78 3.77
C ALA A 438 6.93 3.80 3.54
N GLY A 439 7.25 5.07 3.28
CA GLY A 439 6.27 6.09 2.93
C GLY A 439 5.53 5.81 1.61
N GLU A 440 6.21 5.25 0.61
CA GLU A 440 5.62 4.85 -0.66
C GLU A 440 4.74 3.60 -0.52
N CYS A 441 5.12 2.65 0.35
CA CYS A 441 4.30 1.49 0.68
C CYS A 441 2.98 1.91 1.34
N ASN A 442 3.04 2.80 2.32
CA ASN A 442 1.85 3.35 2.98
C ASN A 442 0.95 4.12 2.01
N GLN A 443 1.53 4.92 1.10
CA GLN A 443 0.76 5.62 0.06
C GLN A 443 0.11 4.64 -0.92
N GLY A 444 0.81 3.57 -1.30
CA GLY A 444 0.29 2.49 -2.15
C GLY A 444 -0.90 1.77 -1.51
N ALA A 445 -0.79 1.42 -0.21
CA ALA A 445 -1.88 0.84 0.56
C ALA A 445 -3.10 1.76 0.65
N ALA A 446 -2.87 3.03 0.96
CA ALA A 446 -3.93 4.04 1.03
C ALA A 446 -4.59 4.29 -0.33
N PHE A 447 -3.81 4.32 -1.42
CA PHE A 447 -4.33 4.40 -2.78
C PHE A 447 -5.23 3.20 -3.08
N LEU A 448 -4.74 1.98 -2.84
CA LEU A 448 -5.49 0.75 -3.09
C LEU A 448 -6.79 0.71 -2.28
N ARG A 449 -6.71 1.01 -0.97
CA ARG A 449 -7.90 1.11 -0.12
C ARG A 449 -8.93 2.07 -0.67
N ARG A 450 -8.52 3.30 -1.04
CA ARG A 450 -9.42 4.31 -1.61
C ARG A 450 -10.03 3.83 -2.91
N HIS A 451 -9.24 3.15 -3.74
CA HIS A 451 -9.74 2.60 -4.99
C HIS A 451 -10.77 1.51 -4.76
N CYS A 452 -10.59 0.65 -3.74
CA CYS A 452 -11.60 -0.34 -3.34
C CYS A 452 -12.91 0.32 -2.88
N ILE A 453 -12.84 1.44 -2.11
CA ILE A 453 -14.04 2.22 -1.73
C ILE A 453 -14.75 2.76 -2.97
N TYR A 454 -14.00 3.34 -3.89
CA TYR A 454 -14.51 3.84 -5.17
C TYR A 454 -15.21 2.76 -6.01
N LEU A 455 -14.70 1.53 -5.97
CA LEU A 455 -15.33 0.37 -6.59
C LEU A 455 -16.56 -0.16 -5.83
N GLY A 456 -16.83 0.33 -4.61
CA GLY A 456 -17.99 -0.03 -3.80
C GLY A 456 -17.73 -1.06 -2.69
N ALA A 457 -16.48 -1.37 -2.38
CA ALA A 457 -16.12 -2.28 -1.29
C ALA A 457 -16.13 -1.57 0.07
N LYS A 458 -16.45 -2.31 1.13
CA LYS A 458 -16.14 -1.93 2.51
C LYS A 458 -14.68 -2.25 2.78
N THR A 459 -13.93 -1.31 3.36
CA THR A 459 -12.47 -1.47 3.50
C THR A 459 -11.97 -1.15 4.90
N LYS A 460 -10.85 -1.76 5.25
CA LYS A 460 -10.08 -1.45 6.45
C LYS A 460 -8.59 -1.64 6.17
N LEU A 461 -7.71 -0.88 6.84
CA LEU A 461 -6.29 -1.22 6.92
C LEU A 461 -6.07 -2.00 8.22
N LEU A 462 -5.46 -3.18 8.11
CA LEU A 462 -5.08 -3.99 9.24
C LEU A 462 -3.59 -3.77 9.50
N THR A 463 -3.24 -3.38 10.72
CA THR A 463 -1.86 -3.10 11.10
C THR A 463 -1.14 -4.36 11.50
N THR A 464 0.03 -4.58 10.93
CA THR A 464 0.89 -5.75 11.18
C THR A 464 1.99 -5.50 12.22
N GLY A 465 2.03 -4.30 12.80
CA GLY A 465 3.03 -3.84 13.77
C GLY A 465 3.42 -2.38 13.54
N SER A 466 4.36 -1.86 14.32
CA SER A 466 4.78 -0.45 14.23
C SER A 466 5.67 -0.17 13.00
N ASP A 467 6.40 -1.17 12.51
CA ASP A 467 7.44 -1.02 11.50
C ASP A 467 7.15 -1.79 10.19
N THR A 468 5.96 -2.36 10.05
CA THR A 468 5.54 -3.17 8.90
C THR A 468 4.44 -2.48 8.11
N ASN A 469 4.35 -2.80 6.82
CA ASN A 469 3.35 -2.22 5.93
C ASN A 469 1.94 -2.82 6.20
N PRO A 470 0.86 -2.02 6.17
CA PRO A 470 -0.47 -2.50 6.53
C PRO A 470 -1.06 -3.43 5.47
N ILE A 471 -1.92 -4.36 5.90
CA ILE A 471 -2.74 -5.18 5.01
C ILE A 471 -3.98 -4.38 4.61
N VAL A 472 -4.30 -4.36 3.33
CA VAL A 472 -5.56 -3.79 2.82
C VAL A 472 -6.63 -4.88 2.82
N TYR A 473 -7.60 -4.74 3.71
CA TYR A 473 -8.81 -5.56 3.71
C TYR A 473 -9.91 -4.85 2.93
N ALA A 474 -10.57 -5.57 2.01
CA ALA A 474 -11.73 -5.05 1.28
C ALA A 474 -12.79 -6.15 1.13
N ARG A 475 -14.09 -5.81 1.21
CA ARG A 475 -15.18 -6.77 1.06
C ARG A 475 -16.29 -6.20 0.18
N PHE A 476 -16.61 -6.91 -0.87
CA PHE A 476 -17.82 -6.72 -1.66
C PHE A 476 -18.90 -7.66 -1.14
N ASN A 477 -20.00 -7.09 -0.69
CA ASN A 477 -21.13 -7.90 -0.23
C ASN A 477 -21.92 -8.41 -1.43
N ALA A 478 -22.52 -9.57 -1.31
CA ALA A 478 -23.43 -10.15 -2.28
C ALA A 478 -24.59 -9.20 -2.60
N THR A 479 -24.82 -8.98 -3.88
CA THR A 479 -25.85 -8.03 -4.39
C THR A 479 -26.93 -8.71 -5.21
N SER A 480 -26.74 -9.98 -5.61
CA SER A 480 -27.74 -10.74 -6.37
C SER A 480 -29.00 -11.01 -5.55
N PRO A 481 -30.19 -11.04 -6.18
CA PRO A 481 -31.41 -11.54 -5.53
C PRO A 481 -31.28 -12.98 -5.01
N ASP A 482 -30.49 -13.81 -5.70
CA ASP A 482 -30.22 -15.22 -5.35
C ASP A 482 -28.91 -15.39 -4.57
N LYS A 483 -28.61 -14.46 -3.68
CA LYS A 483 -27.39 -14.47 -2.88
C LYS A 483 -27.33 -15.66 -1.93
N THR A 484 -26.11 -16.13 -1.69
CA THR A 484 -25.78 -17.16 -0.70
C THR A 484 -25.04 -16.52 0.47
N ASP A 485 -24.94 -17.24 1.60
CA ASP A 485 -24.16 -16.82 2.77
C ASP A 485 -22.68 -17.25 2.64
N LYS A 486 -22.22 -17.57 1.45
CA LYS A 486 -20.87 -18.01 1.16
C LYS A 486 -19.91 -16.83 0.99
N THR A 487 -18.63 -17.07 1.25
CA THR A 487 -17.57 -16.08 1.09
C THR A 487 -16.39 -16.68 0.33
N ILE A 488 -15.96 -16.00 -0.73
CA ILE A 488 -14.69 -16.24 -1.41
C ILE A 488 -13.68 -15.26 -0.84
N LEU A 489 -12.53 -15.77 -0.37
CA LEU A 489 -11.39 -14.97 0.06
C LEU A 489 -10.36 -14.92 -1.05
N PHE A 490 -10.04 -13.73 -1.52
CA PHE A 490 -8.95 -13.47 -2.45
C PHE A 490 -7.72 -12.96 -1.70
N TYR A 491 -6.57 -13.53 -1.97
CA TYR A 491 -5.28 -13.08 -1.46
C TYR A 491 -4.39 -12.55 -2.58
N GLY A 492 -3.66 -11.46 -2.30
CA GLY A 492 -2.61 -10.89 -3.14
C GLY A 492 -1.70 -9.98 -2.31
N HIS A 493 -0.69 -9.37 -2.95
CA HIS A 493 0.22 -8.43 -2.30
C HIS A 493 0.50 -7.21 -3.18
N TYR A 494 0.70 -6.04 -2.54
CA TYR A 494 0.94 -4.79 -3.26
C TYR A 494 2.40 -4.34 -3.23
N ASP A 495 3.22 -4.97 -2.40
CA ASP A 495 4.66 -4.73 -2.38
C ASP A 495 5.36 -5.39 -3.57
N VAL A 496 6.57 -4.97 -3.83
CA VAL A 496 7.35 -5.38 -5.00
C VAL A 496 8.84 -5.44 -4.68
N VAL A 497 9.56 -6.29 -5.40
CA VAL A 497 11.04 -6.30 -5.38
C VAL A 497 11.60 -5.00 -5.95
N GLY A 498 12.66 -4.47 -5.35
CA GLY A 498 13.31 -3.24 -5.82
C GLY A 498 13.90 -3.37 -7.23
N ALA A 499 13.77 -2.31 -8.04
CA ALA A 499 14.28 -2.26 -9.41
C ALA A 499 15.61 -1.50 -9.54
N ASP A 500 16.05 -0.78 -8.51
CA ASP A 500 17.18 0.17 -8.57
C ASP A 500 18.52 -0.50 -8.94
N ALA A 501 18.79 -1.70 -8.44
CA ALA A 501 20.04 -2.41 -8.69
C ALA A 501 20.26 -2.78 -10.18
N ASN A 502 19.19 -2.89 -10.95
CA ASN A 502 19.19 -3.28 -12.34
C ASN A 502 18.58 -2.24 -13.27
N ARG A 503 18.37 -0.99 -12.81
CA ARG A 503 17.68 0.06 -13.55
C ARG A 503 18.27 0.29 -14.95
N ALA A 504 19.58 0.25 -15.11
CA ALA A 504 20.25 0.39 -16.40
C ALA A 504 19.94 -0.73 -17.42
N LYS A 505 19.37 -1.86 -16.97
CA LYS A 505 18.97 -2.99 -17.82
C LYS A 505 17.50 -2.93 -18.24
N TRP A 506 16.72 -2.03 -17.67
CA TRP A 506 15.32 -1.84 -18.03
C TRP A 506 15.22 -1.09 -19.36
N LYS A 507 14.32 -1.54 -20.22
CA LYS A 507 13.99 -0.88 -21.50
C LYS A 507 13.08 0.35 -21.28
N THR A 508 12.30 0.33 -20.19
CA THR A 508 11.35 1.37 -19.81
C THR A 508 11.62 1.79 -18.37
N GLU A 509 11.01 2.87 -17.89
CA GLU A 509 11.09 3.25 -16.48
C GLU A 509 10.31 2.25 -15.61
N PRO A 510 10.94 1.58 -14.62
CA PRO A 510 10.31 0.49 -13.88
C PRO A 510 9.01 0.85 -13.15
N TYR A 511 8.91 2.08 -12.68
CA TYR A 511 7.75 2.58 -11.92
C TYR A 511 6.84 3.49 -12.74
N GLN A 512 6.93 3.40 -14.06
CA GLN A 512 6.04 4.05 -15.00
C GLN A 512 5.49 3.00 -15.97
N LEU A 513 4.19 2.72 -15.87
CA LEU A 513 3.56 1.76 -16.77
C LEU A 513 3.73 2.18 -18.23
N THR A 514 4.34 1.32 -19.03
CA THR A 514 4.55 1.54 -20.45
C THR A 514 3.90 0.42 -21.26
N SER A 515 2.99 0.77 -22.16
CA SER A 515 2.38 -0.19 -23.10
C SER A 515 3.19 -0.27 -24.39
N MET A 516 3.66 -1.49 -24.72
CA MET A 516 4.45 -1.72 -25.93
C MET A 516 4.26 -3.16 -26.42
N ASP A 517 4.03 -3.34 -27.71
CA ASP A 517 3.93 -4.66 -28.38
C ASP A 517 2.92 -5.63 -27.72
N GLY A 518 1.79 -5.11 -27.22
CA GLY A 518 0.76 -5.90 -26.55
C GLY A 518 1.06 -6.30 -25.11
N PHE A 519 2.12 -5.73 -24.51
CA PHE A 519 2.50 -5.90 -23.12
C PHE A 519 2.50 -4.60 -22.34
N LEU A 520 2.22 -4.69 -21.06
CA LEU A 520 2.36 -3.64 -20.08
C LEU A 520 3.67 -3.87 -19.31
N TYR A 521 4.62 -2.95 -19.43
CA TYR A 521 5.90 -3.00 -18.74
C TYR A 521 5.86 -2.15 -17.48
N GLY A 522 6.34 -2.67 -16.37
CA GLY A 522 6.45 -1.97 -15.09
C GLY A 522 6.70 -2.95 -13.95
N ARG A 523 7.35 -2.50 -12.87
CA ARG A 523 7.57 -3.31 -11.68
C ARG A 523 6.24 -3.55 -10.95
N GLY A 524 5.91 -4.83 -10.68
CA GLY A 524 4.67 -5.23 -10.03
C GLY A 524 3.49 -5.43 -10.97
N VAL A 525 3.65 -5.29 -12.30
CA VAL A 525 2.53 -5.44 -13.24
C VAL A 525 2.02 -6.89 -13.30
N SER A 526 2.90 -7.87 -13.21
CA SER A 526 2.56 -9.29 -13.15
C SER A 526 2.58 -9.83 -11.72
N ASP A 527 3.43 -9.27 -10.88
CA ASP A 527 3.65 -9.69 -9.49
C ASP A 527 3.55 -8.53 -8.51
N ASN A 528 2.37 -8.17 -7.98
CA ASN A 528 1.06 -8.84 -8.12
C ASN A 528 -0.06 -7.80 -8.35
N LYS A 529 0.27 -6.52 -8.67
CA LYS A 529 -0.67 -5.40 -8.80
C LYS A 529 -1.71 -5.60 -9.91
N GLY A 530 -1.31 -6.19 -11.05
CA GLY A 530 -2.22 -6.48 -12.16
C GLY A 530 -3.30 -7.49 -11.80
N PRO A 531 -2.93 -8.71 -11.34
CA PRO A 531 -3.89 -9.72 -10.89
C PRO A 531 -4.86 -9.25 -9.80
N ILE A 532 -4.39 -8.47 -8.82
CA ILE A 532 -5.24 -7.85 -7.80
C ILE A 532 -6.32 -6.98 -8.45
N LEU A 533 -5.94 -6.10 -9.37
CA LEU A 533 -6.91 -5.23 -10.03
C LEU A 533 -7.88 -6.01 -10.90
N ALA A 534 -7.44 -7.06 -11.58
CA ALA A 534 -8.33 -7.92 -12.36
C ALA A 534 -9.44 -8.52 -11.49
N ALA A 535 -9.10 -9.04 -10.31
CA ALA A 535 -10.05 -9.59 -9.35
C ALA A 535 -10.97 -8.52 -8.75
N LEU A 536 -10.43 -7.35 -8.35
CA LEU A 536 -11.22 -6.23 -7.81
C LEU A 536 -12.25 -5.70 -8.81
N TYR A 537 -11.84 -5.52 -10.08
CA TYR A 537 -12.72 -5.04 -11.14
C TYR A 537 -13.79 -6.08 -11.52
N ALA A 538 -13.48 -7.38 -11.44
CA ALA A 538 -14.46 -8.44 -11.62
C ALA A 538 -15.55 -8.43 -10.52
N ALA A 539 -15.16 -8.36 -9.25
CA ALA A 539 -16.07 -8.29 -8.12
C ALA A 539 -16.95 -7.02 -8.17
N ALA A 540 -16.32 -5.88 -8.47
CA ALA A 540 -17.02 -4.58 -8.57
C ALA A 540 -18.05 -4.56 -9.70
N ASP A 541 -17.72 -5.11 -10.87
CA ASP A 541 -18.62 -5.19 -12.02
C ASP A 541 -19.85 -6.05 -11.70
N LEU A 542 -19.63 -7.24 -11.11
CA LEU A 542 -20.71 -8.12 -10.67
C LEU A 542 -21.58 -7.46 -9.59
N ALA A 543 -20.96 -6.80 -8.61
CA ALA A 543 -21.69 -6.11 -7.55
C ALA A 543 -22.57 -4.98 -8.12
N ARG A 544 -22.02 -4.19 -9.04
CA ARG A 544 -22.75 -3.07 -9.70
C ARG A 544 -23.92 -3.56 -10.54
N ARG A 545 -23.74 -4.66 -11.27
CA ARG A 545 -24.80 -5.31 -12.06
C ARG A 545 -25.80 -6.10 -11.22
N LYS A 546 -25.64 -6.13 -9.89
CA LYS A 546 -26.45 -6.93 -8.95
C LYS A 546 -26.41 -8.42 -9.29
N ALA A 547 -25.26 -8.91 -9.75
CA ALA A 547 -25.02 -10.28 -10.14
C ALA A 547 -24.06 -11.02 -9.18
N LEU A 548 -23.49 -10.34 -8.19
CA LEU A 548 -22.62 -10.95 -7.21
C LEU A 548 -23.44 -11.78 -6.21
N ARG A 549 -23.26 -13.11 -6.22
CA ARG A 549 -24.06 -14.06 -5.45
C ARG A 549 -23.50 -14.41 -4.08
N CYS A 550 -22.22 -14.27 -3.88
CA CYS A 550 -21.55 -14.48 -2.59
C CYS A 550 -20.74 -13.25 -2.22
N ASP A 551 -20.34 -13.17 -0.99
CA ASP A 551 -19.40 -12.15 -0.55
C ASP A 551 -18.00 -12.45 -1.11
N VAL A 552 -17.30 -11.42 -1.55
CA VAL A 552 -15.88 -11.54 -1.97
C VAL A 552 -15.04 -10.64 -1.09
N ALA A 553 -14.21 -11.25 -0.26
CA ALA A 553 -13.28 -10.58 0.64
C ALA A 553 -11.87 -10.60 0.05
N PHE A 554 -11.17 -9.49 0.18
CA PHE A 554 -9.79 -9.33 -0.28
C PHE A 554 -8.88 -9.09 0.92
N ILE A 555 -7.77 -9.82 0.98
CA ILE A 555 -6.65 -9.59 1.87
C ILE A 555 -5.43 -9.33 0.99
N ILE A 556 -4.94 -8.09 1.01
CA ILE A 556 -3.83 -7.68 0.14
C ILE A 556 -2.73 -7.14 1.05
N GLU A 557 -1.65 -7.92 1.19
CA GLU A 557 -0.54 -7.59 2.09
C GLU A 557 0.53 -6.70 1.43
N GLY A 558 1.42 -6.14 2.25
CA GLY A 558 2.48 -5.25 1.82
C GLY A 558 3.88 -5.67 2.26
N GLU A 559 4.06 -6.95 2.66
CA GLU A 559 5.32 -7.52 3.15
C GLU A 559 5.62 -8.91 2.55
N GLU A 560 4.95 -9.31 1.48
CA GLU A 560 5.15 -10.64 0.87
C GLU A 560 6.59 -10.82 0.41
N GLU A 561 7.14 -9.83 -0.28
CA GLU A 561 8.49 -9.82 -0.85
C GLU A 561 9.60 -9.71 0.23
N SER A 562 9.23 -9.40 1.46
CA SER A 562 10.11 -9.35 2.63
C SER A 562 9.83 -10.45 3.67
N GLY A 563 8.98 -11.43 3.32
CA GLY A 563 8.69 -12.63 4.12
C GLY A 563 7.47 -12.54 5.00
N SER A 564 6.46 -11.75 4.61
CA SER A 564 5.12 -11.65 5.24
C SER A 564 5.16 -11.41 6.75
N GLN A 565 6.02 -10.51 7.21
CA GLN A 565 6.22 -10.23 8.64
C GLN A 565 4.92 -9.72 9.29
N GLY A 566 4.52 -10.38 10.39
CA GLY A 566 3.30 -10.04 11.13
C GLY A 566 1.99 -10.45 10.47
N PHE A 567 2.00 -10.97 9.23
CA PHE A 567 0.79 -11.35 8.49
C PHE A 567 -0.07 -12.39 9.23
N HIS A 568 0.54 -13.51 9.63
CA HIS A 568 -0.17 -14.60 10.29
C HIS A 568 -0.85 -14.15 11.60
N GLU A 569 -0.16 -13.34 12.38
CA GLU A 569 -0.66 -12.79 13.65
C GLU A 569 -1.86 -11.88 13.39
N THR A 570 -1.71 -10.95 12.45
CA THR A 570 -2.76 -9.98 12.09
C THR A 570 -4.02 -10.69 11.57
N ILE A 571 -3.87 -11.71 10.73
CA ILE A 571 -5.03 -12.46 10.24
C ILE A 571 -5.75 -13.17 11.38
N ARG A 572 -5.02 -13.78 12.31
CA ARG A 572 -5.64 -14.42 13.50
C ARG A 572 -6.39 -13.43 14.39
N GLN A 573 -5.80 -12.24 14.62
CA GLN A 573 -6.43 -11.17 15.40
C GLN A 573 -7.72 -10.66 14.76
N HIS A 574 -7.80 -10.65 13.44
CA HIS A 574 -8.95 -10.14 12.69
C HIS A 574 -9.85 -11.24 12.11
N LYS A 575 -9.65 -12.49 12.50
CA LYS A 575 -10.38 -13.64 11.97
C LYS A 575 -11.90 -13.51 12.11
N GLU A 576 -12.37 -13.03 13.25
CA GLU A 576 -13.81 -12.81 13.48
C GLU A 576 -14.39 -11.74 12.56
N GLN A 577 -13.62 -10.69 12.26
CA GLN A 577 -14.04 -9.64 11.35
C GLN A 577 -14.06 -10.11 9.89
N ILE A 578 -13.10 -10.94 9.49
CA ILE A 578 -13.06 -11.55 8.16
C ILE A 578 -14.26 -12.50 8.00
N GLY A 579 -14.60 -13.23 9.07
CA GLY A 579 -15.74 -14.13 9.12
C GLY A 579 -15.44 -15.52 8.53
N SER A 580 -16.51 -16.27 8.25
CA SER A 580 -16.40 -17.57 7.59
C SER A 580 -15.94 -17.41 6.14
N VAL A 581 -15.08 -18.32 5.70
CA VAL A 581 -14.56 -18.40 4.33
C VAL A 581 -14.86 -19.79 3.79
N ASP A 582 -15.40 -19.87 2.59
CA ASP A 582 -15.76 -21.15 1.94
C ASP A 582 -14.72 -21.56 0.89
N TRP A 583 -14.10 -20.59 0.21
CA TRP A 583 -13.07 -20.82 -0.78
C TRP A 583 -11.99 -19.74 -0.72
N ILE A 584 -10.76 -20.13 -1.02
CA ILE A 584 -9.60 -19.24 -1.05
C ILE A 584 -9.01 -19.23 -2.44
N LEU A 585 -8.81 -18.03 -3.01
CA LEU A 585 -8.20 -17.84 -4.32
C LEU A 585 -6.93 -16.99 -4.18
N LEU A 586 -5.86 -17.46 -4.78
CA LEU A 586 -4.66 -16.68 -5.01
C LEU A 586 -4.50 -16.42 -6.50
N ALA A 587 -3.86 -15.33 -6.84
CA ALA A 587 -3.54 -14.99 -8.22
C ALA A 587 -2.06 -14.59 -8.33
N ASN A 588 -1.21 -15.52 -7.97
CA ASN A 588 0.25 -15.32 -8.01
C ASN A 588 0.84 -16.57 -8.63
N SER A 589 1.65 -16.44 -9.65
CA SER A 589 2.32 -17.50 -10.37
C SER A 589 2.20 -17.32 -11.88
N TYR A 590 2.85 -18.19 -12.64
CA TYR A 590 3.03 -18.08 -14.10
C TYR A 590 2.66 -19.36 -14.79
N TRP A 591 2.21 -19.22 -16.05
CA TRP A 591 2.05 -20.37 -16.93
C TRP A 591 3.39 -21.03 -17.22
N LEU A 592 3.33 -22.28 -17.60
CA LEU A 592 4.51 -23.06 -18.00
C LEU A 592 5.20 -22.47 -19.24
N ASP A 593 4.42 -21.86 -20.12
CA ASP A 593 4.86 -21.23 -21.35
C ASP A 593 4.09 -19.92 -21.61
N ASP A 594 4.21 -19.34 -22.80
CA ASP A 594 3.54 -18.09 -23.18
C ASP A 594 2.17 -18.30 -23.84
N TYR A 595 1.69 -19.54 -23.97
CA TYR A 595 0.54 -19.88 -24.82
C TYR A 595 -0.56 -20.66 -24.11
N ASN A 596 -0.21 -21.51 -23.16
CA ASN A 596 -1.13 -22.46 -22.56
C ASN A 596 -1.49 -22.05 -21.14
N PRO A 597 -2.78 -21.69 -20.88
CA PRO A 597 -3.23 -21.40 -19.54
C PRO A 597 -2.96 -22.53 -18.57
N CYS A 598 -2.52 -22.21 -17.36
CA CYS A 598 -2.22 -23.20 -16.33
C CYS A 598 -3.07 -22.99 -15.07
N LEU A 599 -3.23 -24.07 -14.29
CA LEU A 599 -3.73 -24.04 -12.91
C LEU A 599 -2.69 -24.68 -12.00
N THR A 600 -2.28 -23.96 -10.99
CA THR A 600 -1.34 -24.49 -9.99
C THR A 600 -2.09 -25.21 -8.89
N TYR A 601 -1.85 -26.50 -8.72
CA TYR A 601 -2.50 -27.34 -7.71
C TYR A 601 -1.55 -27.81 -6.60
N GLY A 602 -0.30 -27.38 -6.58
CA GLY A 602 0.64 -27.71 -5.53
C GLY A 602 1.92 -26.93 -5.58
N GLN A 603 2.48 -26.68 -4.40
CA GLN A 603 3.73 -25.96 -4.19
C GLN A 603 4.58 -26.67 -3.16
N ARG A 604 5.91 -26.61 -3.32
CA ARG A 604 6.83 -27.14 -2.32
C ARG A 604 6.96 -26.16 -1.17
N GLY A 605 7.10 -26.68 0.05
CA GLY A 605 7.54 -25.92 1.20
C GLY A 605 9.04 -25.69 1.22
N VAL A 606 9.52 -24.98 2.21
CA VAL A 606 10.94 -24.72 2.41
C VAL A 606 11.30 -24.57 3.89
N VAL A 607 12.48 -25.05 4.25
CA VAL A 607 13.18 -24.73 5.49
C VAL A 607 14.52 -24.11 5.11
N HIS A 608 14.78 -22.90 5.56
CA HIS A 608 16.08 -22.23 5.45
C HIS A 608 16.80 -22.29 6.78
N ALA A 609 18.05 -22.67 6.77
CA ALA A 609 18.87 -22.74 7.98
C ALA A 609 20.28 -22.24 7.74
N ASN A 610 20.85 -21.68 8.79
CA ASN A 610 22.29 -21.43 8.89
C ASN A 610 22.90 -22.45 9.86
N LEU A 611 23.94 -23.15 9.42
CA LEU A 611 24.79 -23.99 10.26
C LEU A 611 26.03 -23.18 10.56
N ILE A 612 26.29 -22.90 11.83
CA ILE A 612 27.35 -22.00 12.28
C ILE A 612 28.23 -22.78 13.25
N VAL A 613 29.51 -22.93 12.91
CA VAL A 613 30.49 -23.52 13.78
C VAL A 613 31.39 -22.40 14.29
N THR A 614 31.55 -22.33 15.61
CA THR A 614 32.36 -21.32 16.32
C THR A 614 33.36 -21.97 17.25
N SER A 615 34.56 -21.40 17.30
CA SER A 615 35.63 -21.80 18.23
C SER A 615 35.78 -20.75 19.32
N ASP A 616 36.13 -21.17 20.52
CA ASP A 616 36.51 -20.29 21.63
C ASP A 616 37.85 -19.58 21.38
N HIS A 617 38.67 -20.10 20.47
CA HIS A 617 39.94 -19.50 20.11
C HIS A 617 39.76 -18.28 19.20
N PRO A 618 40.66 -17.29 19.24
CA PRO A 618 40.70 -16.21 18.24
C PRO A 618 41.05 -16.77 16.85
N ASP A 619 41.02 -15.93 15.82
CA ASP A 619 41.55 -16.31 14.52
C ASP A 619 43.03 -16.69 14.64
N LEU A 620 43.44 -17.82 14.08
CA LEU A 620 44.76 -18.43 14.20
C LEU A 620 45.50 -18.41 12.86
N HIS A 621 46.81 -18.59 12.91
CA HIS A 621 47.67 -18.69 11.74
C HIS A 621 48.04 -20.15 11.45
N SER A 622 47.62 -20.66 10.28
CA SER A 622 47.74 -22.07 9.92
C SER A 622 49.18 -22.61 9.93
N GLY A 623 50.19 -21.75 9.73
CA GLY A 623 51.61 -22.13 9.73
C GLY A 623 52.28 -22.00 11.10
N ILE A 624 51.62 -21.35 12.07
CA ILE A 624 52.17 -21.11 13.42
C ILE A 624 51.33 -21.86 14.45
N ASP A 625 50.00 -21.62 14.44
CA ASP A 625 49.08 -22.12 15.46
C ASP A 625 48.30 -23.34 14.96
N GLY A 626 48.17 -23.47 13.64
CA GLY A 626 47.42 -24.59 13.03
C GLY A 626 48.13 -25.92 13.28
N SER A 627 47.39 -26.89 13.77
CA SER A 627 47.93 -28.21 14.05
C SER A 627 46.87 -29.29 14.04
N ALA A 628 47.30 -30.54 14.08
CA ALA A 628 46.41 -31.66 14.27
C ALA A 628 45.78 -31.74 15.68
N LEU A 629 46.11 -30.81 16.56
CA LEU A 629 45.60 -30.72 17.93
C LEU A 629 44.42 -29.75 18.07
N LEU A 630 44.11 -28.96 17.02
CA LEU A 630 43.03 -27.97 17.03
C LEU A 630 42.00 -28.32 16.00
N ASP A 631 40.75 -28.26 16.43
CA ASP A 631 39.60 -28.42 15.54
C ASP A 631 39.34 -27.08 14.83
N GLU A 632 39.26 -27.12 13.51
CA GLU A 632 39.10 -25.92 12.69
C GLU A 632 37.63 -25.80 12.29
N PRO A 633 36.92 -24.70 12.61
CA PRO A 633 35.47 -24.54 12.34
C PRO A 633 35.07 -24.83 10.90
N LEU A 634 35.90 -24.48 9.91
CA LEU A 634 35.59 -24.75 8.51
C LEU A 634 35.70 -26.25 8.16
N LYS A 635 36.62 -26.96 8.77
CA LYS A 635 36.74 -28.43 8.57
C LYS A 635 35.53 -29.15 9.14
N ASP A 636 35.18 -28.83 10.39
CA ASP A 636 34.03 -29.43 11.07
C ASP A 636 32.74 -29.16 10.34
N LEU A 637 32.51 -27.89 9.91
CA LEU A 637 31.38 -27.52 9.11
C LEU A 637 31.35 -28.29 7.79
N THR A 638 32.50 -28.47 7.12
CA THR A 638 32.59 -29.21 5.84
C THR A 638 32.24 -30.69 6.04
N MET A 639 32.74 -31.29 7.13
CA MET A 639 32.41 -32.67 7.48
C MET A 639 30.94 -32.84 7.77
N LEU A 640 30.33 -31.94 8.56
CA LEU A 640 28.90 -31.93 8.85
C LEU A 640 28.06 -31.81 7.57
N LEU A 641 28.37 -30.84 6.70
CA LEU A 641 27.66 -30.66 5.41
C LEU A 641 27.74 -31.93 4.54
N GLY A 642 28.86 -32.65 4.58
CA GLY A 642 29.03 -33.89 3.85
C GLY A 642 28.09 -35.03 4.32
N THR A 643 27.59 -34.99 5.56
CA THR A 643 26.65 -35.99 6.09
C THR A 643 25.21 -35.76 5.61
N LEU A 644 24.84 -34.50 5.33
CA LEU A 644 23.46 -34.12 4.98
C LEU A 644 22.99 -34.74 3.65
N VAL A 645 23.92 -34.98 2.72
CA VAL A 645 23.61 -35.38 1.35
C VAL A 645 24.34 -36.68 0.98
N GLY A 646 23.56 -37.68 0.63
CA GLY A 646 24.05 -38.95 0.12
C GLY A 646 24.19 -39.00 -1.41
N PRO A 647 24.50 -40.17 -1.98
CA PRO A 647 24.60 -40.39 -3.42
C PRO A 647 23.34 -39.94 -4.16
N LYS A 648 23.50 -39.28 -5.32
CA LYS A 648 22.42 -38.75 -6.17
C LYS A 648 21.55 -37.69 -5.48
N GLY A 649 22.11 -36.94 -4.53
CA GLY A 649 21.39 -35.87 -3.84
C GLY A 649 20.36 -36.38 -2.82
N ARG A 650 20.44 -37.63 -2.38
CA ARG A 650 19.56 -38.14 -1.34
C ARG A 650 19.78 -37.38 -0.03
N ILE A 651 18.70 -36.90 0.54
CA ILE A 651 18.71 -36.25 1.86
C ILE A 651 18.82 -37.35 2.92
N ASN A 652 19.80 -37.23 3.82
CA ASN A 652 20.10 -38.25 4.81
C ASN A 652 19.39 -38.03 6.17
N LEU A 653 18.45 -37.07 6.28
CA LEU A 653 17.67 -36.93 7.50
C LEU A 653 16.84 -38.21 7.78
N PRO A 654 16.69 -38.63 9.06
CA PRO A 654 15.90 -39.81 9.44
C PRO A 654 14.46 -39.70 8.94
N ASP A 655 13.90 -40.82 8.45
CA ASP A 655 12.51 -40.95 8.01
C ASP A 655 12.04 -39.90 6.97
N PHE A 656 12.96 -39.18 6.41
CA PHE A 656 12.66 -38.07 5.53
C PHE A 656 11.86 -38.47 4.29
N ARG A 657 12.21 -39.61 3.66
CA ARG A 657 11.55 -40.09 2.45
C ARG A 657 10.29 -40.91 2.72
N ASP A 658 10.11 -41.43 3.90
CA ASP A 658 8.95 -42.24 4.25
C ASP A 658 7.66 -41.41 4.29
N ARG A 659 7.80 -40.12 4.45
CA ARG A 659 6.69 -39.14 4.43
C ARG A 659 6.34 -38.63 3.03
N VAL A 660 7.10 -38.96 1.99
CA VAL A 660 6.79 -38.54 0.63
C VAL A 660 5.62 -39.35 0.09
N LEU A 661 4.55 -38.65 -0.33
CA LEU A 661 3.36 -39.30 -0.86
C LEU A 661 3.70 -40.15 -2.08
N PRO A 662 3.09 -41.33 -2.26
CA PRO A 662 3.28 -42.14 -3.47
C PRO A 662 2.76 -41.42 -4.71
N LEU A 663 3.39 -41.63 -5.85
CA LEU A 663 2.95 -41.12 -7.13
C LEU A 663 1.67 -41.84 -7.55
N THR A 664 0.58 -41.09 -7.80
CA THR A 664 -0.67 -41.67 -8.32
C THR A 664 -0.66 -41.71 -9.84
N GLU A 665 -1.45 -42.63 -10.45
CA GLU A 665 -1.56 -42.71 -11.92
C GLU A 665 -2.16 -41.41 -12.49
N ALA A 666 -3.11 -40.77 -11.82
CA ALA A 666 -3.64 -39.49 -12.25
C ALA A 666 -2.56 -38.38 -12.26
N GLU A 667 -1.72 -38.30 -11.23
CA GLU A 667 -0.60 -37.36 -11.18
C GLU A 667 0.43 -37.67 -12.30
N LYS A 668 0.75 -38.94 -12.50
CA LYS A 668 1.65 -39.37 -13.57
C LYS A 668 1.13 -38.99 -14.96
N GLN A 669 -0.18 -39.12 -15.19
CA GLN A 669 -0.80 -38.72 -16.46
C GLN A 669 -0.67 -37.20 -16.66
N ARG A 670 -0.87 -36.37 -15.63
CA ARG A 670 -0.66 -34.91 -15.72
C ARG A 670 0.77 -34.56 -16.18
N TYR A 671 1.80 -35.22 -15.63
CA TYR A 671 3.18 -35.04 -16.10
C TYR A 671 3.39 -35.50 -17.55
N ALA A 672 2.71 -36.57 -17.93
CA ALA A 672 2.76 -37.08 -19.32
C ALA A 672 2.13 -36.09 -20.31
N ASP A 673 1.02 -35.43 -19.93
CA ASP A 673 0.34 -34.42 -20.75
C ASP A 673 1.21 -33.17 -20.89
N ILE A 674 1.84 -32.70 -19.81
CA ILE A 674 2.80 -31.60 -19.81
C ILE A 674 3.99 -31.94 -20.73
N ALA A 675 4.57 -33.11 -20.56
CA ALA A 675 5.69 -33.54 -21.40
C ALA A 675 5.32 -33.61 -22.89
N GLN A 676 4.11 -34.09 -23.20
CA GLN A 676 3.63 -34.12 -24.60
C GLN A 676 3.54 -32.71 -25.19
N LEU A 677 3.05 -31.74 -24.44
CA LEU A 677 2.96 -30.34 -24.85
C LEU A 677 4.35 -29.74 -25.10
N LEU A 678 5.27 -29.92 -24.16
CA LEU A 678 6.62 -29.38 -24.25
C LEU A 678 7.39 -30.00 -25.42
N LEU A 679 7.19 -31.29 -25.72
CA LEU A 679 7.82 -31.97 -26.88
C LEU A 679 7.29 -31.44 -28.22
N GLN A 680 6.04 -30.96 -28.28
CA GLN A 680 5.52 -30.30 -29.48
C GLN A 680 6.19 -28.94 -29.74
N GLN A 681 6.51 -28.21 -28.66
CA GLN A 681 7.17 -26.90 -28.74
C GLN A 681 8.69 -27.02 -28.87
N HIS A 682 9.28 -28.10 -28.33
CA HIS A 682 10.70 -28.38 -28.25
C HIS A 682 11.03 -29.75 -28.83
N PRO A 683 10.94 -29.88 -30.17
CA PRO A 683 11.19 -31.17 -30.84
C PRO A 683 12.65 -31.66 -30.71
N GLU A 684 13.55 -30.80 -30.24
CA GLU A 684 14.95 -31.14 -29.92
C GLU A 684 15.08 -32.01 -28.67
N ILE A 685 14.07 -32.12 -27.82
CA ILE A 685 14.06 -32.99 -26.64
C ILE A 685 13.76 -34.40 -27.11
N ALA A 686 14.76 -35.29 -27.09
CA ALA A 686 14.64 -36.64 -27.63
C ALA A 686 14.04 -37.67 -26.65
N ASP A 687 14.16 -37.42 -25.34
CA ASP A 687 13.78 -38.39 -24.30
C ASP A 687 12.61 -37.87 -23.44
N ARG A 688 11.42 -38.41 -23.73
CA ARG A 688 10.19 -38.07 -23.03
C ARG A 688 10.23 -38.43 -21.53
N ASP A 689 10.75 -39.60 -21.22
CA ASP A 689 10.76 -40.12 -19.87
C ASP A 689 11.74 -39.31 -18.98
N ALA A 690 12.91 -38.95 -19.55
CA ALA A 690 13.85 -38.07 -18.90
C ALA A 690 13.25 -36.67 -18.63
N LEU A 691 12.41 -36.14 -19.54
CA LEU A 691 11.70 -34.91 -19.35
C LEU A 691 10.70 -35.01 -18.19
N ILE A 692 9.89 -36.08 -18.13
CA ILE A 692 8.95 -36.36 -17.06
C ILE A 692 9.69 -36.45 -15.71
N ASP A 693 10.77 -37.22 -15.66
CA ASP A 693 11.59 -37.36 -14.46
C ASP A 693 12.14 -35.97 -13.99
N SER A 694 12.60 -35.15 -14.94
CA SER A 694 13.10 -33.82 -14.64
C SER A 694 12.02 -32.91 -14.07
N LEU A 695 10.80 -32.92 -14.60
CA LEU A 695 9.66 -32.15 -14.08
C LEU A 695 9.28 -32.64 -12.68
N MET A 696 9.21 -33.96 -12.45
CA MET A 696 8.93 -34.53 -11.13
C MET A 696 9.98 -34.14 -10.11
N HIS A 697 11.27 -34.19 -10.43
CA HIS A 697 12.34 -33.77 -9.53
C HIS A 697 12.24 -32.30 -9.14
N ARG A 698 11.77 -31.46 -10.04
CA ARG A 698 11.63 -30.04 -9.81
C ARG A 698 10.42 -29.70 -8.94
N TRP A 699 9.28 -30.33 -9.19
CA TRP A 699 8.00 -29.91 -8.62
C TRP A 699 7.47 -30.81 -7.52
N ARG A 700 7.82 -32.06 -7.54
CA ARG A 700 7.24 -33.10 -6.68
C ARG A 700 8.21 -33.67 -5.65
N GLU A 701 9.50 -33.71 -5.97
CA GLU A 701 10.47 -34.31 -5.10
C GLU A 701 11.13 -33.27 -4.16
N PRO A 702 11.46 -33.68 -2.91
CA PRO A 702 12.19 -32.83 -2.01
C PRO A 702 13.65 -32.71 -2.45
N SER A 703 14.28 -31.59 -2.07
CA SER A 703 15.69 -31.32 -2.39
C SER A 703 16.37 -30.55 -1.28
N LEU A 704 17.66 -30.81 -1.07
CA LEU A 704 18.53 -30.02 -0.19
C LEU A 704 19.57 -29.29 -1.04
N THR A 705 19.74 -27.99 -0.74
CA THR A 705 20.74 -27.12 -1.41
C THR A 705 21.60 -26.45 -0.36
N ILE A 706 22.92 -26.50 -0.57
CA ILE A 706 23.90 -25.69 0.17
C ILE A 706 24.16 -24.46 -0.70
N HIS A 707 23.78 -23.26 -0.20
CA HIS A 707 23.84 -22.02 -0.97
C HIS A 707 25.18 -21.34 -0.89
N SER A 708 25.73 -21.26 0.32
CA SER A 708 27.01 -20.59 0.57
C SER A 708 27.73 -21.19 1.76
N VAL A 709 29.04 -21.04 1.78
CA VAL A 709 29.89 -21.22 2.96
C VAL A 709 30.66 -19.94 3.13
N GLU A 710 30.45 -19.26 4.25
CA GLU A 710 31.06 -17.98 4.61
C GLU A 710 32.08 -18.16 5.72
N VAL A 711 33.25 -17.60 5.49
CA VAL A 711 34.35 -17.59 6.48
C VAL A 711 34.79 -16.14 6.65
N PRO A 712 34.50 -15.51 7.81
CA PRO A 712 34.93 -14.13 8.07
C PRO A 712 36.43 -13.94 7.90
N GLY A 713 36.85 -12.80 7.38
CA GLY A 713 38.28 -12.47 7.20
C GLY A 713 38.95 -13.02 5.95
N ASN A 714 38.29 -13.88 5.17
CA ASN A 714 38.88 -14.54 3.99
C ASN A 714 38.64 -13.73 2.70
N SER A 715 39.06 -12.46 2.67
CA SER A 715 38.89 -11.61 1.48
C SER A 715 40.13 -11.66 0.56
N LYS A 716 39.95 -12.25 -0.63
CA LYS A 716 40.72 -12.02 -1.89
C LYS A 716 42.19 -12.40 -2.02
N SER A 717 42.91 -12.89 -1.01
CA SER A 717 44.23 -13.44 -1.15
C SER A 717 44.35 -14.67 -0.27
N GLY A 718 44.91 -15.76 -0.81
CA GLY A 718 45.14 -17.00 -0.06
C GLY A 718 45.75 -16.72 1.31
N THR A 719 44.87 -16.73 2.30
CA THR A 719 45.22 -16.35 3.66
C THR A 719 45.64 -17.60 4.42
N THR A 720 46.61 -17.46 5.26
CA THR A 720 47.04 -18.47 6.23
C THR A 720 46.15 -18.43 7.50
N THR A 721 45.08 -17.67 7.50
CA THR A 721 44.19 -17.49 8.65
C THR A 721 43.19 -18.64 8.77
N ILE A 722 43.12 -19.25 9.93
CA ILE A 722 42.10 -20.14 10.40
C ILE A 722 41.05 -19.27 11.12
N SER A 723 39.90 -19.10 10.51
CA SER A 723 38.85 -18.29 11.14
C SER A 723 38.22 -19.06 12.31
N ARG A 724 37.95 -18.33 13.39
CA ARG A 724 37.21 -18.85 14.55
C ARG A 724 35.72 -19.16 14.27
N ARG A 725 35.24 -18.79 13.11
CA ARG A 725 33.81 -18.99 12.73
C ARG A 725 33.70 -19.40 11.27
N ALA A 726 32.86 -20.39 11.01
CA ALA A 726 32.40 -20.76 9.67
C ALA A 726 30.89 -20.88 9.67
N LYS A 727 30.24 -20.40 8.62
CA LYS A 727 28.78 -20.43 8.48
C LYS A 727 28.41 -21.01 7.11
N ALA A 728 27.47 -21.92 7.07
CA ALA A 728 26.85 -22.39 5.84
C ALA A 728 25.36 -22.03 5.83
N SER A 729 24.88 -21.58 4.68
CA SER A 729 23.45 -21.39 4.45
C SER A 729 22.92 -22.54 3.61
N VAL A 730 21.88 -23.21 4.12
CA VAL A 730 21.26 -24.38 3.48
C VAL A 730 19.75 -24.19 3.35
N SER A 731 19.14 -24.82 2.36
CA SER A 731 17.69 -24.94 2.28
C SER A 731 17.25 -26.35 1.95
N ILE A 732 16.11 -26.75 2.53
CA ILE A 732 15.44 -28.02 2.24
C ILE A 732 14.08 -27.68 1.64
N ARG A 733 13.82 -28.13 0.42
CA ARG A 733 12.51 -28.06 -0.21
C ARG A 733 11.68 -29.24 0.25
N LEU A 734 10.49 -28.95 0.76
CA LEU A 734 9.55 -29.91 1.33
C LEU A 734 8.42 -30.23 0.35
N VAL A 735 7.83 -31.41 0.52
CA VAL A 735 6.70 -31.85 -0.32
C VAL A 735 5.49 -32.16 0.56
N PRO A 736 4.28 -32.22 -0.01
CA PRO A 736 3.08 -32.54 0.76
C PRO A 736 3.25 -33.77 1.65
N ASN A 737 2.60 -33.76 2.82
CA ASN A 737 2.74 -34.71 3.92
C ASN A 737 4.03 -34.58 4.77
N GLN A 738 4.83 -33.53 4.50
CA GLN A 738 5.90 -33.07 5.40
C GLN A 738 5.48 -31.73 6.01
N THR A 739 5.89 -31.46 7.25
CA THR A 739 5.71 -30.15 7.90
C THR A 739 7.05 -29.46 8.09
N ALA A 740 7.06 -28.14 7.94
CA ALA A 740 8.29 -27.37 8.05
C ALA A 740 8.87 -27.43 9.48
N ASP A 741 8.01 -27.49 10.51
CA ASP A 741 8.43 -27.60 11.90
C ASP A 741 9.13 -28.94 12.18
N GLU A 742 8.57 -30.05 11.74
CA GLU A 742 9.15 -31.37 11.92
C GLU A 742 10.49 -31.51 11.20
N ILE A 743 10.59 -31.00 9.98
CA ILE A 743 11.83 -31.09 9.20
C ILE A 743 12.91 -30.15 9.77
N ALA A 744 12.53 -28.95 10.24
CA ALA A 744 13.46 -28.06 10.94
C ALA A 744 14.01 -28.69 12.23
N ALA A 745 13.15 -29.31 13.02
CA ALA A 745 13.56 -30.06 14.20
C ALA A 745 14.45 -31.27 13.88
N SER A 746 14.10 -32.03 12.85
CA SER A 746 14.89 -33.17 12.36
C SER A 746 16.26 -32.73 11.86
N LEU A 747 16.34 -31.62 11.11
CA LEU A 747 17.62 -31.05 10.68
C LEU A 747 18.49 -30.64 11.87
N THR A 748 17.89 -29.97 12.85
CA THR A 748 18.62 -29.49 14.04
C THR A 748 19.16 -30.66 14.86
N MET A 749 18.34 -31.66 15.11
CA MET A 749 18.74 -32.85 15.83
C MET A 749 19.82 -33.66 15.10
N TYR A 750 19.62 -33.88 13.79
CA TYR A 750 20.58 -34.57 12.94
C TYR A 750 21.94 -33.88 12.91
N ALA A 751 21.91 -32.54 12.72
CA ALA A 751 23.13 -31.77 12.66
C ALA A 751 23.89 -31.81 14.00
N GLN A 752 23.17 -31.70 15.11
CA GLN A 752 23.79 -31.77 16.44
C GLN A 752 24.37 -33.15 16.72
N GLU A 753 23.63 -34.23 16.48
CA GLU A 753 24.07 -35.60 16.67
C GLU A 753 25.33 -35.91 15.86
N HIS A 754 25.37 -35.51 14.60
CA HIS A 754 26.53 -35.75 13.75
C HIS A 754 27.71 -34.84 14.10
N PHE A 755 27.46 -33.62 14.58
CA PHE A 755 28.51 -32.75 15.08
C PHE A 755 29.12 -33.29 16.39
N ASP A 756 28.31 -33.72 17.31
CA ASP A 756 28.77 -34.35 18.55
C ASP A 756 29.65 -35.60 18.28
N SER A 757 29.34 -36.33 17.20
CA SER A 757 30.13 -37.51 16.78
C SER A 757 31.51 -37.14 16.22
N LEU A 758 31.76 -35.85 15.93
CA LEU A 758 33.10 -35.40 15.54
C LEU A 758 34.04 -35.24 16.76
N GLU A 759 33.49 -35.28 18.00
CA GLU A 759 34.20 -35.01 19.23
C GLU A 759 34.98 -33.68 19.19
N SER A 760 34.44 -32.70 18.45
CA SER A 760 35.08 -31.38 18.24
C SER A 760 35.03 -30.52 19.49
N GLN A 761 36.08 -29.68 19.65
CA GLN A 761 36.15 -28.64 20.68
C GLN A 761 35.34 -27.39 20.30
N ASN A 762 34.80 -27.32 19.08
CA ASN A 762 33.99 -26.19 18.58
C ASN A 762 32.53 -26.38 18.93
N ASP A 763 31.78 -25.26 18.86
CA ASP A 763 30.33 -25.23 19.09
C ASP A 763 29.54 -25.15 17.77
N LEU A 764 28.49 -25.95 17.65
CA LEU A 764 27.53 -25.85 16.53
C LEU A 764 26.28 -25.06 16.96
N THR A 765 25.92 -24.08 16.18
CA THR A 765 24.61 -23.41 16.26
C THR A 765 23.83 -23.65 14.97
N VAL A 766 22.60 -24.18 15.10
CA VAL A 766 21.66 -24.33 13.98
C VAL A 766 20.59 -23.26 14.10
N GLU A 767 20.59 -22.31 13.20
CA GLU A 767 19.67 -21.19 13.16
C GLU A 767 18.66 -21.38 12.02
N ILE A 768 17.37 -21.59 12.35
CA ILE A 768 16.31 -21.66 11.34
C ILE A 768 15.91 -20.24 10.98
N THR A 769 16.20 -19.80 9.76
CA THR A 769 15.99 -18.43 9.30
C THR A 769 14.67 -18.21 8.58
N GLY A 770 14.03 -19.28 8.13
CA GLY A 770 12.73 -19.22 7.48
C GLY A 770 12.16 -20.61 7.27
N LYS A 771 10.83 -20.71 7.32
CA LYS A 771 10.13 -21.97 7.11
C LYS A 771 8.74 -21.76 6.52
N SER A 772 8.33 -22.65 5.64
CA SER A 772 7.04 -22.65 4.98
C SER A 772 6.58 -24.07 4.69
N ASP A 773 5.35 -24.38 5.03
CA ASP A 773 4.75 -25.68 4.72
C ASP A 773 4.48 -25.82 3.22
N PRO A 774 4.55 -27.05 2.68
CA PRO A 774 4.11 -27.35 1.32
C PRO A 774 2.58 -27.27 1.24
N TRP A 775 2.07 -26.95 0.06
CA TRP A 775 0.65 -26.93 -0.22
C TRP A 775 0.31 -27.91 -1.37
N LEU A 776 -0.85 -28.56 -1.24
CA LEU A 776 -1.42 -29.45 -2.28
C LEU A 776 -2.93 -29.28 -2.27
N GLY A 777 -3.47 -28.65 -3.32
CA GLY A 777 -4.91 -28.61 -3.57
C GLY A 777 -5.40 -29.88 -4.25
N ASP A 778 -6.72 -30.04 -4.24
CA ASP A 778 -7.38 -31.16 -4.92
C ASP A 778 -7.84 -30.74 -6.32
N PRO A 779 -7.16 -31.20 -7.40
CA PRO A 779 -7.51 -30.86 -8.77
C PRO A 779 -8.90 -31.32 -9.23
N ASP A 780 -9.49 -32.28 -8.51
CA ASP A 780 -10.79 -32.85 -8.84
C ASP A 780 -11.91 -32.22 -8.00
N SER A 781 -11.59 -31.18 -7.21
CA SER A 781 -12.57 -30.41 -6.43
C SER A 781 -13.37 -29.45 -7.29
N GLU A 782 -14.56 -29.09 -6.80
CA GLU A 782 -15.47 -28.11 -7.41
C GLU A 782 -14.82 -26.76 -7.70
N LEU A 783 -13.90 -26.29 -6.82
CA LEU A 783 -13.13 -25.07 -7.00
C LEU A 783 -12.25 -25.16 -8.26
N PHE A 784 -11.50 -26.24 -8.42
CA PHE A 784 -10.63 -26.44 -9.58
C PHE A 784 -11.41 -26.69 -10.87
N GLU A 785 -12.52 -27.43 -10.81
CA GLU A 785 -13.41 -27.58 -11.97
C GLU A 785 -13.99 -26.24 -12.42
N THR A 786 -14.46 -25.40 -11.48
CA THR A 786 -14.99 -24.08 -11.82
C THR A 786 -13.93 -23.18 -12.45
N LEU A 787 -12.70 -23.19 -11.93
CA LEU A 787 -11.56 -22.49 -12.51
C LEU A 787 -11.22 -23.00 -13.91
N ALA A 788 -11.21 -24.31 -14.11
CA ALA A 788 -10.92 -24.91 -15.42
C ALA A 788 -11.97 -24.55 -16.46
N ASP A 789 -13.26 -24.57 -16.08
CA ASP A 789 -14.35 -24.17 -16.95
C ASP A 789 -14.26 -22.68 -17.31
N ALA A 790 -13.97 -21.81 -16.32
CA ALA A 790 -13.83 -20.36 -16.52
C ALA A 790 -12.64 -20.03 -17.45
N ILE A 791 -11.51 -20.71 -17.27
CA ILE A 791 -10.34 -20.56 -18.15
C ILE A 791 -10.69 -21.03 -19.57
N THR A 792 -11.33 -22.20 -19.69
CA THR A 792 -11.69 -22.77 -21.00
C THR A 792 -12.62 -21.82 -21.75
N GLU A 793 -13.61 -21.25 -21.07
CA GLU A 793 -14.53 -20.29 -21.68
C GLU A 793 -13.83 -18.98 -22.08
N ALA A 794 -13.03 -18.43 -21.18
CA ALA A 794 -12.33 -17.17 -21.44
C ALA A 794 -11.34 -17.27 -22.62
N TRP A 795 -10.67 -18.41 -22.79
CA TRP A 795 -9.64 -18.62 -23.81
C TRP A 795 -10.14 -19.35 -25.07
N THR A 796 -11.41 -19.77 -25.12
CA THR A 796 -12.00 -20.34 -26.34
C THR A 796 -12.51 -19.19 -27.23
N PRO A 797 -12.07 -19.06 -28.49
CA PRO A 797 -12.50 -17.96 -29.35
C PRO A 797 -14.00 -18.04 -29.65
N ASP A 798 -14.69 -16.93 -29.47
CA ASP A 798 -16.10 -16.79 -29.88
C ASP A 798 -16.27 -16.94 -31.39
N GLN A 799 -17.07 -17.87 -31.82
CA GLN A 799 -17.36 -18.11 -33.25
C GLN A 799 -18.03 -16.90 -33.95
N GLN A 800 -18.58 -15.94 -33.20
CA GLN A 800 -19.26 -14.76 -33.75
C GLN A 800 -18.33 -13.60 -34.07
N ILE A 801 -17.11 -13.55 -33.52
CA ILE A 801 -16.15 -12.43 -33.70
C ILE A 801 -15.30 -12.59 -34.96
N GLN A 802 -15.29 -13.77 -35.61
CA GLN A 802 -14.49 -14.01 -36.85
C GLN A 802 -14.96 -13.18 -38.07
N LYS A 803 -16.03 -12.41 -38.03
CA LYS A 803 -16.48 -11.57 -39.14
C LYS A 803 -15.81 -10.22 -39.29
N HIS A 804 -14.94 -9.80 -38.39
CA HIS A 804 -14.23 -8.52 -38.43
C HIS A 804 -12.72 -8.65 -38.16
N GLN A 805 -12.10 -9.69 -38.67
CA GLN A 805 -10.64 -9.71 -38.73
C GLN A 805 -10.17 -8.90 -39.95
N TYR A 806 -9.35 -7.89 -39.68
CA TYR A 806 -8.53 -7.22 -40.67
C TYR A 806 -7.75 -8.28 -41.48
N PRO A 807 -7.56 -8.13 -42.80
CA PRO A 807 -6.82 -9.05 -43.60
C PRO A 807 -5.39 -9.20 -43.03
N PRO A 808 -4.82 -10.40 -43.04
CA PRO A 808 -3.48 -10.60 -42.48
C PRO A 808 -2.50 -9.67 -43.19
N VAL A 809 -1.81 -8.84 -42.44
CA VAL A 809 -0.70 -8.06 -42.93
C VAL A 809 0.34 -9.07 -43.43
N GLN A 810 0.50 -9.16 -44.75
CA GLN A 810 1.58 -9.94 -45.33
C GLN A 810 2.90 -9.33 -44.82
N ARG A 811 3.53 -9.99 -43.86
CA ARG A 811 4.91 -9.71 -43.49
C ARG A 811 5.80 -10.07 -44.66
N THR A 812 6.08 -9.14 -45.54
CA THR A 812 7.24 -9.20 -46.43
C THR A 812 8.47 -9.15 -45.53
N LEU A 813 9.12 -10.27 -45.38
CA LEU A 813 10.48 -10.36 -44.83
C LEU A 813 11.37 -9.40 -45.62
N PRO A 814 12.10 -8.48 -44.95
CA PRO A 814 13.10 -7.72 -45.70
C PRO A 814 14.23 -8.63 -46.14
N ASP A 815 14.51 -8.52 -47.44
CA ASP A 815 15.60 -9.20 -48.14
C ASP A 815 16.95 -8.92 -47.45
N ARG A 816 17.53 -9.95 -46.84
CA ARG A 816 18.84 -9.90 -46.20
C ARG A 816 19.95 -10.06 -47.26
N THR A 817 20.13 -9.05 -48.07
CA THR A 817 21.38 -8.91 -48.80
C THR A 817 21.86 -7.47 -48.78
N LYS A 818 22.96 -7.28 -48.10
CA LYS A 818 23.86 -6.11 -48.01
C LYS A 818 23.77 -5.29 -46.74
N GLU A 819 24.62 -5.67 -45.74
CA GLU A 819 25.68 -4.78 -45.26
C GLU A 819 26.68 -5.56 -44.40
N PRO A 820 27.97 -5.19 -44.39
CA PRO A 820 29.06 -5.99 -43.82
C PRO A 820 29.43 -5.52 -42.42
N GLY A 821 29.58 -6.47 -41.49
CA GLY A 821 30.60 -6.41 -40.47
C GLY A 821 30.31 -5.55 -39.24
N SER A 822 29.65 -6.10 -38.24
CA SER A 822 30.14 -5.96 -36.86
C SER A 822 29.82 -7.23 -36.09
N ARG A 823 30.91 -7.92 -35.71
CA ARG A 823 30.86 -9.02 -34.74
C ARG A 823 30.45 -8.46 -33.39
N LEU A 824 29.19 -8.56 -33.00
CA LEU A 824 28.76 -8.45 -31.62
C LEU A 824 28.69 -9.86 -31.05
N THR A 825 29.59 -10.14 -30.15
CA THR A 825 29.66 -11.32 -29.32
C THR A 825 28.35 -11.45 -28.53
N ARG A 826 27.63 -12.51 -28.85
CA ARG A 826 26.46 -12.96 -28.09
C ARG A 826 26.94 -13.50 -26.77
N LYS A 827 26.89 -12.69 -25.70
CA LYS A 827 26.96 -13.11 -24.33
C LYS A 827 26.00 -12.26 -23.51
N ASP A 828 25.23 -12.95 -22.70
CA ASP A 828 24.37 -12.46 -21.62
C ASP A 828 23.03 -11.87 -22.03
N SER A 829 22.03 -12.74 -22.14
CA SER A 829 20.66 -12.46 -21.72
C SER A 829 19.89 -13.77 -21.63
N SER A 830 19.25 -13.96 -20.53
CA SER A 830 18.15 -14.88 -20.27
C SER A 830 18.43 -15.95 -19.21
N ASP A 831 18.18 -15.55 -17.96
CA ASP A 831 17.66 -16.44 -16.95
C ASP A 831 16.14 -16.29 -16.92
N SER A 832 15.47 -16.71 -17.99
CA SER A 832 14.03 -16.92 -18.07
C SER A 832 13.75 -18.43 -18.06
N LEU A 833 12.49 -18.83 -17.90
CA LEU A 833 12.08 -20.23 -17.98
C LEU A 833 12.55 -20.91 -19.29
N ALA A 834 12.74 -20.15 -20.38
CA ALA A 834 13.33 -20.61 -21.62
C ALA A 834 14.79 -21.09 -21.42
N SER A 835 15.60 -20.37 -20.61
CA SER A 835 16.94 -20.84 -20.24
C SER A 835 16.88 -22.06 -19.31
N HIS A 836 15.76 -22.28 -18.66
CA HIS A 836 15.49 -23.44 -17.84
C HIS A 836 15.18 -24.67 -18.69
N ILE A 837 14.45 -24.50 -19.79
CA ILE A 837 14.19 -25.54 -20.78
C ILE A 837 15.50 -25.90 -21.50
N ASP A 838 16.33 -24.92 -21.84
CA ASP A 838 17.68 -25.14 -22.37
C ASP A 838 18.56 -25.95 -21.42
N ARG A 839 18.43 -25.76 -20.09
CA ARG A 839 19.14 -26.58 -19.08
C ARG A 839 18.60 -28.02 -19.01
N ILE A 840 17.31 -28.21 -19.23
CA ILE A 840 16.70 -29.55 -19.31
C ILE A 840 17.25 -30.28 -20.57
N ILE A 841 17.32 -29.58 -21.69
CA ILE A 841 17.85 -30.10 -22.96
C ILE A 841 19.32 -30.51 -22.77
N MET A 842 20.14 -29.67 -22.15
CA MET A 842 21.55 -29.96 -21.91
C MET A 842 21.76 -31.07 -20.89
N SER A 843 20.90 -31.27 -19.90
CA SER A 843 21.03 -32.41 -18.97
C SER A 843 20.59 -33.74 -19.56
N SER A 844 19.65 -33.78 -20.49
CA SER A 844 19.20 -35.00 -21.16
C SER A 844 20.22 -35.46 -22.18
N THR A 845 20.91 -34.57 -22.90
CA THR A 845 21.98 -34.91 -23.84
C THR A 845 23.24 -35.43 -23.16
N THR A 846 23.56 -34.99 -21.94
CA THR A 846 24.71 -35.54 -21.18
C THR A 846 24.45 -36.91 -20.57
N SER A 847 23.21 -37.31 -20.31
CA SER A 847 22.90 -38.64 -19.78
C SER A 847 22.92 -39.73 -20.83
N SER A 848 22.60 -39.44 -22.10
CA SER A 848 22.68 -40.40 -23.21
C SER A 848 24.13 -40.65 -23.68
N ALA A 849 25.01 -39.62 -23.59
CA ALA A 849 26.41 -39.74 -23.89
C ALA A 849 27.20 -40.60 -22.88
N ARG A 850 26.76 -40.65 -21.61
CA ARG A 850 27.41 -41.47 -20.59
C ARG A 850 27.04 -42.94 -20.64
N LYS A 851 25.96 -43.34 -21.29
CA LYS A 851 25.57 -44.76 -21.45
C LYS A 851 26.31 -45.49 -22.59
N SER A 852 26.97 -44.79 -23.53
CA SER A 852 27.73 -45.37 -24.62
C SER A 852 29.22 -45.54 -24.35
N GLU A 853 29.80 -44.95 -23.30
CA GLU A 853 31.25 -44.99 -23.03
C GLU A 853 31.69 -46.08 -22.02
N THR A 854 30.79 -46.90 -21.50
CA THR A 854 31.14 -47.89 -20.45
C THR A 854 31.52 -49.28 -21.04
N ARG A 855 31.80 -49.40 -22.34
CA ARG A 855 32.15 -50.70 -22.93
C ARG A 855 33.36 -50.68 -23.87
N GLN A 856 34.45 -50.01 -23.49
CA GLN A 856 35.77 -50.27 -24.03
C GLN A 856 36.85 -49.50 -23.26
N ARG A 857 37.43 -50.10 -22.26
CA ARG A 857 38.80 -49.77 -21.80
C ARG A 857 39.50 -51.05 -21.41
N SER A 858 40.37 -51.48 -22.30
CA SER A 858 41.59 -52.19 -21.92
C SER A 858 42.69 -51.74 -22.87
N SER A 859 43.86 -51.44 -22.26
CA SER A 859 45.25 -51.42 -22.74
C SER A 859 45.81 -50.12 -23.36
N LEU A 860 46.62 -49.45 -22.57
CA LEU A 860 48.06 -49.10 -22.74
C LEU A 860 48.52 -48.18 -23.88
N SER A 861 49.06 -47.06 -23.61
CA SER A 861 50.46 -46.65 -23.45
C SER A 861 50.85 -45.43 -24.31
N THR A 862 51.40 -44.44 -23.63
CA THR A 862 52.50 -43.47 -23.98
C THR A 862 52.69 -42.93 -25.39
N ALA A 863 52.63 -41.60 -25.55
CA ALA A 863 53.77 -40.72 -25.94
C ALA A 863 53.29 -39.39 -26.54
N VAL A 864 53.87 -38.32 -26.08
CA VAL A 864 53.92 -36.92 -26.60
C VAL A 864 55.14 -36.92 -27.55
N PRO A 865 55.45 -35.98 -28.47
CA PRO A 865 54.79 -34.72 -28.91
C PRO A 865 54.97 -34.34 -30.40
N THR A 866 54.60 -33.11 -30.72
CA THR A 866 55.18 -32.14 -31.70
C THR A 866 54.48 -31.94 -33.05
N SER A 867 54.02 -30.74 -33.24
CA SER A 867 54.21 -29.68 -34.24
C SER A 867 54.02 -29.94 -35.75
N SER A 868 53.45 -28.87 -36.27
CA SER A 868 53.74 -28.19 -37.52
C SER A 868 52.83 -28.38 -38.74
N THR A 869 52.09 -27.31 -39.03
CA THR A 869 52.14 -26.46 -40.22
C THR A 869 51.79 -27.03 -41.62
N LEU A 870 51.01 -26.26 -42.30
CA LEU A 870 51.04 -25.79 -43.66
C LEU A 870 50.11 -26.43 -44.76
N THR A 871 49.23 -25.59 -45.23
CA THR A 871 49.03 -25.12 -46.61
C THR A 871 48.23 -26.00 -47.57
N SER A 872 47.22 -25.53 -48.09
CA SER A 872 46.88 -24.75 -49.29
C SER A 872 46.23 -25.52 -50.47
N LYS A 873 45.21 -24.80 -51.00
CA LYS A 873 44.81 -24.78 -52.45
C LYS A 873 44.10 -25.99 -53.01
N SER A 874 43.05 -25.92 -53.80
CA SER A 874 42.60 -24.99 -54.81
C SER A 874 41.27 -25.49 -55.40
N SER A 875 40.42 -24.56 -55.82
CA SER A 875 39.36 -24.77 -56.81
C SER A 875 39.94 -25.12 -58.22
N PRO A 876 39.20 -25.52 -59.21
CA PRO A 876 38.11 -24.75 -59.87
C PRO A 876 37.00 -25.60 -60.56
N ALA A 877 35.84 -25.05 -60.77
CA ALA A 877 35.26 -24.40 -61.94
C ALA A 877 34.53 -25.24 -63.01
N VAL A 878 33.32 -24.83 -63.37
CA VAL A 878 32.63 -24.59 -64.65
C VAL A 878 31.99 -25.84 -65.33
N ALA A 879 30.65 -25.77 -65.55
CA ALA A 879 29.95 -25.38 -66.79
C ALA A 879 28.46 -25.78 -66.79
N SER A 880 27.58 -24.80 -67.00
CA SER A 880 26.61 -24.55 -68.06
C SER A 880 25.89 -25.69 -68.75
N GLY A 881 24.58 -25.53 -68.95
CA GLY A 881 23.75 -26.16 -69.95
C GLY A 881 22.26 -26.24 -69.63
N ASP A 882 21.57 -25.39 -70.03
CA ASP A 882 20.46 -25.05 -70.94
C ASP A 882 19.27 -26.02 -71.02
N SER A 883 18.06 -25.42 -70.81
CA SER A 883 16.73 -25.59 -71.33
C SER A 883 16.17 -27.00 -71.63
N THR A 884 14.94 -27.24 -71.13
CA THR A 884 13.71 -27.38 -71.96
C THR A 884 12.46 -27.48 -71.02
N ARG A 885 11.39 -26.82 -71.44
CA ARG A 885 10.03 -26.88 -70.94
C ARG A 885 9.43 -28.25 -71.29
N GLU A 886 8.73 -28.81 -70.27
CA GLU A 886 7.58 -29.71 -70.53
C GLU A 886 6.48 -29.48 -69.48
N ALA A 887 5.23 -29.47 -69.96
CA ALA A 887 4.01 -29.15 -69.23
C ALA A 887 3.60 -30.30 -68.34
N SER A 888 3.19 -29.97 -67.10
CA SER A 888 2.60 -30.92 -66.18
C SER A 888 1.06 -30.91 -66.25
N PRO A 889 0.39 -32.02 -66.00
CA PRO A 889 -1.07 -32.12 -66.05
C PRO A 889 -1.73 -31.51 -64.84
N GLU A 890 -2.91 -30.96 -65.07
CA GLU A 890 -3.79 -30.37 -64.07
C GLU A 890 -4.21 -31.37 -62.97
N THR A 891 -3.99 -31.06 -61.72
CA THR A 891 -4.55 -31.76 -60.57
C THR A 891 -5.99 -31.28 -60.33
N PRO A 892 -6.93 -32.15 -59.93
CA PRO A 892 -8.33 -31.76 -59.62
C PRO A 892 -8.43 -30.93 -58.39
N PRO A 893 -9.48 -30.10 -58.23
CA PRO A 893 -9.63 -29.16 -57.09
C PRO A 893 -9.80 -29.97 -55.81
N VAL A 894 -8.92 -29.68 -54.82
CA VAL A 894 -9.00 -30.19 -53.49
C VAL A 894 -10.23 -29.54 -52.84
N VAL A 895 -11.20 -30.38 -52.48
CA VAL A 895 -12.34 -30.00 -51.62
C VAL A 895 -11.75 -29.61 -50.26
N PRO A 896 -12.01 -28.43 -49.72
CA PRO A 896 -11.52 -28.10 -48.39
C PRO A 896 -12.17 -29.03 -47.36
N ASP A 897 -11.34 -29.64 -46.52
CA ASP A 897 -11.78 -30.38 -45.34
C ASP A 897 -12.72 -29.51 -44.47
N PRO A 898 -13.71 -30.12 -43.81
CA PRO A 898 -14.61 -29.40 -42.94
C PRO A 898 -13.77 -28.70 -41.87
N VAL A 899 -14.00 -27.40 -41.75
CA VAL A 899 -13.35 -26.54 -40.76
C VAL A 899 -13.47 -27.21 -39.40
N ALA A 900 -12.35 -27.69 -38.86
CA ALA A 900 -12.29 -28.25 -37.53
C ALA A 900 -12.78 -27.17 -36.55
N SER A 901 -13.72 -27.55 -35.72
CA SER A 901 -14.17 -26.69 -34.61
C SER A 901 -12.94 -26.19 -33.84
N PRO A 902 -12.86 -24.91 -33.45
CA PRO A 902 -11.72 -24.40 -32.70
C PRO A 902 -11.53 -25.29 -31.46
N ALA A 903 -10.34 -25.85 -31.31
CA ALA A 903 -10.03 -26.71 -30.19
C ALA A 903 -10.20 -25.92 -28.87
N GLN A 904 -10.99 -26.43 -27.94
CA GLN A 904 -11.15 -25.88 -26.62
C GLN A 904 -9.81 -25.85 -25.91
N ARG A 905 -9.40 -24.67 -25.40
CA ARG A 905 -8.17 -24.51 -24.63
C ARG A 905 -8.43 -24.82 -23.15
N ARG A 906 -8.34 -26.07 -22.75
CA ARG A 906 -8.38 -26.47 -21.36
C ARG A 906 -7.08 -26.10 -20.65
N PRO A 907 -7.12 -25.69 -19.34
CA PRO A 907 -5.90 -25.40 -18.61
C PRO A 907 -5.09 -26.66 -18.34
N ILE A 908 -3.77 -26.45 -18.20
CA ILE A 908 -2.82 -27.47 -17.80
C ILE A 908 -2.64 -27.40 -16.29
N TYR A 909 -2.72 -28.55 -15.62
CA TYR A 909 -2.50 -28.63 -14.18
C TYR A 909 -1.02 -28.76 -13.86
N ILE A 910 -0.45 -27.77 -13.18
CA ILE A 910 0.98 -27.72 -12.86
C ILE A 910 1.21 -27.71 -11.34
N ARG A 911 2.41 -28.11 -10.93
CA ARG A 911 2.94 -27.85 -9.59
C ARG A 911 4.14 -26.92 -9.71
N GLU A 912 4.46 -26.22 -8.64
CA GLU A 912 5.57 -25.31 -8.57
C GLU A 912 6.65 -25.73 -7.61
N GLY A 913 7.89 -25.42 -7.98
CA GLY A 913 9.05 -25.67 -7.14
C GLY A 913 9.27 -24.58 -6.08
N GLY A 914 8.62 -23.42 -6.24
CA GLY A 914 8.61 -22.33 -5.28
C GLY A 914 7.59 -22.55 -4.15
N SER A 915 7.52 -21.61 -3.22
CA SER A 915 6.55 -21.62 -2.13
C SER A 915 5.94 -20.23 -1.96
N ILE A 916 4.63 -20.17 -1.82
CA ILE A 916 3.88 -19.03 -1.32
C ILE A 916 3.36 -19.47 0.05
N PRO A 917 4.03 -19.08 1.15
CA PRO A 917 3.71 -19.59 2.49
C PRO A 917 2.26 -19.37 2.89
N THR A 918 1.71 -18.27 2.44
CA THR A 918 0.39 -17.74 2.80
C THR A 918 -0.75 -18.66 2.37
N ILE A 919 -0.66 -19.37 1.22
CA ILE A 919 -1.76 -20.24 0.76
C ILE A 919 -2.07 -21.37 1.76
N ARG A 920 -1.02 -22.05 2.24
CA ARG A 920 -1.20 -23.13 3.21
C ARG A 920 -1.65 -22.64 4.57
N PHE A 921 -1.16 -21.46 4.99
CA PHE A 921 -1.59 -20.82 6.22
C PHE A 921 -3.09 -20.47 6.16
N LEU A 922 -3.55 -19.79 5.13
CA LEU A 922 -4.96 -19.41 4.98
C LEU A 922 -5.87 -20.65 4.91
N GLU A 923 -5.48 -21.68 4.15
CA GLU A 923 -6.22 -22.93 4.07
C GLU A 923 -6.44 -23.58 5.46
N LYS A 924 -5.37 -23.63 6.27
CA LYS A 924 -5.46 -24.15 7.66
C LYS A 924 -6.27 -23.24 8.56
N GLU A 925 -6.04 -21.94 8.48
CA GLU A 925 -6.64 -20.95 9.38
C GLU A 925 -8.15 -20.87 9.19
N PHE A 926 -8.64 -20.86 7.95
CA PHE A 926 -10.06 -20.77 7.64
C PHE A 926 -10.73 -22.14 7.40
N SER A 927 -9.96 -23.22 7.35
CA SER A 927 -10.46 -24.57 7.03
C SER A 927 -11.23 -24.61 5.71
N ALA A 928 -10.76 -23.86 4.71
CA ALA A 928 -11.38 -23.68 3.41
C ALA A 928 -10.44 -24.12 2.28
N PRO A 929 -10.94 -24.78 1.20
CA PRO A 929 -10.11 -25.21 0.09
C PRO A 929 -9.52 -24.00 -0.64
N ALA A 930 -8.26 -24.12 -1.05
CA ALA A 930 -7.51 -23.08 -1.72
C ALA A 930 -7.11 -23.46 -3.14
N ALA A 931 -7.03 -22.48 -4.04
CA ALA A 931 -6.50 -22.64 -5.39
C ALA A 931 -5.64 -21.43 -5.77
N ASN A 932 -4.63 -21.65 -6.62
CA ASN A 932 -3.79 -20.62 -7.18
C ASN A 932 -3.99 -20.54 -8.69
N LEU A 933 -4.45 -19.36 -9.16
CA LEU A 933 -4.70 -19.05 -10.57
C LEU A 933 -3.53 -18.24 -11.14
N PRO A 934 -2.64 -18.83 -11.92
CA PRO A 934 -1.62 -18.08 -12.63
C PRO A 934 -2.23 -17.09 -13.64
N CYS A 935 -1.95 -15.79 -13.50
CA CYS A 935 -2.38 -14.75 -14.42
C CYS A 935 -1.28 -14.33 -15.40
N GLY A 936 -0.02 -14.52 -15.03
CA GLY A 936 1.15 -14.23 -15.83
C GLY A 936 1.56 -15.40 -16.71
N GLN A 937 2.50 -15.16 -17.61
CA GLN A 937 3.11 -16.15 -18.50
C GLN A 937 4.61 -16.30 -18.23
N ALA A 938 5.23 -17.37 -18.72
CA ALA A 938 6.63 -17.70 -18.45
C ALA A 938 7.63 -16.56 -18.73
N SER A 939 7.35 -15.73 -19.74
CA SER A 939 8.23 -14.64 -20.17
C SER A 939 7.98 -13.29 -19.50
N ASP A 940 7.18 -13.22 -18.42
CA ASP A 940 6.82 -11.97 -17.79
C ASP A 940 7.93 -11.37 -16.91
N ASN A 941 9.00 -12.14 -16.64
CA ASN A 941 10.20 -11.68 -15.92
C ASN A 941 9.94 -11.09 -14.53
N ALA A 942 9.04 -11.68 -13.72
CA ALA A 942 8.87 -11.29 -12.35
C ALA A 942 10.20 -11.27 -11.60
N HIS A 943 10.37 -10.30 -10.68
CA HIS A 943 11.59 -10.05 -9.92
C HIS A 943 12.81 -9.64 -10.77
N LEU A 944 12.74 -9.77 -12.09
CA LEU A 944 13.82 -9.42 -13.01
C LEU A 944 13.60 -8.03 -13.63
N TYR A 945 14.54 -7.57 -14.44
CA TYR A 945 14.37 -6.37 -15.25
C TYR A 945 13.44 -6.62 -16.44
N ASN A 946 12.74 -5.57 -16.88
CA ASN A 946 11.73 -5.64 -17.94
C ASN A 946 10.53 -6.54 -17.59
N GLU A 947 10.13 -6.55 -16.31
CA GLU A 947 8.88 -7.17 -15.89
C GLU A 947 7.73 -6.62 -16.72
N ARG A 948 6.86 -7.52 -17.19
CA ARG A 948 5.75 -7.21 -18.08
C ARG A 948 4.57 -8.12 -17.82
N LEU A 949 3.40 -7.68 -18.25
CA LEU A 949 2.18 -8.49 -18.27
C LEU A 949 1.52 -8.31 -19.65
N ARG A 950 1.10 -9.38 -20.28
CA ARG A 950 0.35 -9.31 -21.53
C ARG A 950 -1.02 -8.68 -21.28
N VAL A 951 -1.40 -7.69 -22.09
CA VAL A 951 -2.69 -6.99 -21.97
C VAL A 951 -3.86 -7.98 -22.03
N GLU A 952 -3.79 -8.94 -22.96
CA GLU A 952 -4.79 -9.98 -23.10
C GLU A 952 -4.92 -10.84 -21.83
N ASN A 953 -3.81 -11.20 -21.19
CA ASN A 953 -3.81 -11.98 -19.94
C ASN A 953 -4.51 -11.21 -18.82
N LEU A 954 -4.24 -9.91 -18.69
CA LEU A 954 -4.90 -9.06 -17.70
C LEU A 954 -6.44 -9.03 -17.90
N TYR A 955 -6.88 -8.88 -19.16
CA TYR A 955 -8.31 -8.83 -19.50
C TYR A 955 -8.99 -10.18 -19.30
N LYS A 956 -8.34 -11.26 -19.72
CA LYS A 956 -8.83 -12.64 -19.54
C LYS A 956 -8.87 -13.04 -18.05
N SER A 957 -7.89 -12.60 -17.26
CA SER A 957 -7.92 -12.82 -15.80
C SER A 957 -9.14 -12.19 -15.16
N ARG A 958 -9.50 -10.95 -15.52
CA ARG A 958 -10.72 -10.31 -15.05
C ARG A 958 -11.98 -11.09 -15.47
N GLU A 959 -12.03 -11.59 -16.69
CA GLU A 959 -13.12 -12.41 -17.21
C GLU A 959 -13.25 -13.74 -16.42
N ILE A 960 -12.12 -14.42 -16.18
CA ILE A 960 -12.06 -15.64 -15.38
C ILE A 960 -12.56 -15.40 -13.95
N PHE A 961 -12.10 -14.35 -13.26
CA PHE A 961 -12.58 -14.00 -11.93
C PHE A 961 -14.08 -13.71 -11.92
N SER A 962 -14.60 -13.01 -12.95
CA SER A 962 -16.04 -12.75 -13.07
C SER A 962 -16.86 -14.03 -13.16
N HIS A 963 -16.39 -15.01 -13.93
CA HIS A 963 -17.01 -16.33 -14.03
C HIS A 963 -16.95 -17.11 -12.70
N VAL A 964 -15.80 -17.11 -12.04
CA VAL A 964 -15.61 -17.82 -10.76
C VAL A 964 -16.50 -17.22 -9.66
N PHE A 965 -16.51 -15.90 -9.50
CA PHE A 965 -17.31 -15.24 -8.47
C PHE A 965 -18.83 -15.37 -8.71
N SER A 966 -19.24 -15.60 -9.93
CA SER A 966 -20.67 -15.81 -10.25
C SER A 966 -21.09 -17.27 -10.17
N ARG A 967 -20.24 -18.23 -10.54
CA ARG A 967 -20.62 -19.65 -10.72
C ARG A 967 -20.28 -20.54 -9.53
N LEU A 968 -19.16 -20.29 -8.85
CA LEU A 968 -18.73 -21.11 -7.72
C LEU A 968 -19.82 -21.27 -6.65
N PRO A 969 -20.59 -20.21 -6.29
CA PRO A 969 -21.66 -20.34 -5.31
C PRO A 969 -22.89 -21.12 -5.81
N GLU A 970 -23.02 -21.41 -7.10
CA GLU A 970 -24.16 -22.16 -7.67
C GLU A 970 -24.03 -23.68 -7.54
N ARG A 971 -22.81 -24.20 -7.55
CA ARG A 971 -22.58 -25.63 -7.68
C ARG A 971 -22.96 -26.44 -6.43
N GLU A 972 -22.94 -25.84 -5.24
CA GLU A 972 -23.36 -26.49 -3.98
C GLU A 972 -24.89 -26.77 -3.87
N ARG A 973 -25.68 -26.35 -4.84
CA ARG A 973 -27.16 -26.59 -4.81
C ARG A 973 -27.59 -27.84 -5.59
N LYS A 974 -26.69 -28.61 -6.16
CA LYS A 974 -26.95 -29.87 -6.82
C LYS A 974 -26.52 -31.04 -5.97
#